data_f6c2d06aadd68ea9db929f6c1a685a1a
#
_entry.id   f6c2d06aadd68ea9db929f6c1a685a1a
#
_cell.length_a   1.000
_cell.length_b   1.000
_cell.length_c   1.000
_cell.angle_alpha   90.00
_cell.angle_beta   90.00
_cell.angle_gamma   90.00
#
_symmetry.space_group_name_H-M   'P 1'
#
loop_
_entity.id
_entity.type
_entity.pdbx_description
1 polymer ?
#
loop_
_entity_poly.entity_id
_entity_poly.type
_entity_poly.pdbx_seq_one_letter_code
_entity_poly.pdbx_strand_id
1 'polypeptide(L)'
;MAVKDSPKPSSAPVAKPQYQPLVYLVEDETQTVVNWAHGVAQSDDTYFHRGQRLARRLGVHYRRDGLTEFGFWTPELMADVIQSERTLELEILTPLQPINFSQPQQTVSFQRDRIPVMPQGEFVWAVVAGVKPGSRDRAGSFYWLRYVDAEGRLHSIRDPLAYSLPYGVFAPAEVYDMRRLQQQRADLGYFRRTAAPKGRVEVEIPRVPTPTNILQIHPKTASPEGTLEGLTKLFKQISDKLAVGEALTAAEAAYSGYDAVQLLPVEPTIEYRREDTNIEHEFFAIVEGDGDDNTPFTVTLRKPNTQNWGYDVPILGSAATNPAVLGSLRPDEVVDFIATLHNFSQGPIHLIYDLVYGHADNQGLELLGQQFFKGPNMYGQDLNHQLPQVRAILLEMQRRKLNTGADGIRVDGGQDFRFFNPLSGRVEQDDVYLLAMSDVVQDIYGYRRLMFTIFEDGRPWPEPGWEEKSTYLELAEAKPGAFQWGPLVFAHNTPTLKGFWDRKWRRVCEVIFQGDHWITGCGNHDTVRRGNQIDLDANINWNLGDTLPQVLNRAYNNPATLLWVHGFSPGLPMDFLNASLETPWGFFRNTDDRYGVKVVSEEVGFLDWQIEPDLYQQPQAFPQLKALGFETLDQLKGFARALRDAMVETDYNLEEVAQICQHCLGDKADKGICEVPALEELNQPSLPRFLATLDVPKLKQFAMAFMEDGHDICNVGHYFDAANPDTCNFGLALRQFRRQRPWLRENLTGRDRFNRISDDERTIFYGYRSQPHPPSDALPQEVVMLAHMGGDPMTVSPGDWLQLDIDQWQVALASPGLKLTGKKALHNFELKDGQGLLLVPNDRP
;
A
#
# COMPACT_ATOMS: atom_id res chain seq x y z
N MET A 1 -62.59 -64.97 -18.86
CA MET A 1 -62.62 -63.87 -17.85
C MET A 1 -61.60 -62.84 -18.24
N ALA A 2 -62.07 -61.80 -18.83
CA ALA A 2 -61.17 -60.73 -19.29
C ALA A 2 -60.98 -59.63 -18.18
N VAL A 3 -59.78 -59.36 -17.85
CA VAL A 3 -59.40 -58.31 -16.90
C VAL A 3 -59.41 -56.99 -17.65
N LYS A 4 -60.23 -56.03 -17.22
CA LYS A 4 -60.31 -54.68 -17.75
C LYS A 4 -59.12 -53.86 -17.26
N ASP A 5 -58.37 -53.34 -18.24
CA ASP A 5 -57.39 -52.28 -18.00
C ASP A 5 -58.06 -50.97 -17.56
N SER A 6 -57.58 -50.42 -16.43
CA SER A 6 -57.96 -49.10 -15.95
C SER A 6 -57.06 -48.01 -16.61
N PRO A 7 -57.53 -46.86 -17.04
CA PRO A 7 -56.77 -45.82 -17.69
C PRO A 7 -55.85 -45.10 -16.67
N LYS A 8 -54.57 -44.93 -17.00
CA LYS A 8 -53.60 -44.09 -16.25
C LYS A 8 -54.09 -42.65 -16.30
N PRO A 9 -53.98 -41.89 -15.20
CA PRO A 9 -54.28 -40.49 -15.21
C PRO A 9 -53.26 -39.69 -16.03
N SER A 10 -53.74 -38.94 -17.01
CA SER A 10 -53.01 -37.98 -17.80
C SER A 10 -52.45 -36.88 -16.88
N SER A 11 -51.13 -36.81 -16.68
CA SER A 11 -50.48 -35.68 -16.04
C SER A 11 -50.57 -34.48 -16.95
N ALA A 12 -51.38 -33.50 -16.63
CA ALA A 12 -51.33 -32.19 -17.25
C ALA A 12 -49.91 -31.58 -17.10
N PRO A 13 -49.36 -30.92 -18.12
CA PRO A 13 -48.09 -30.27 -18.00
C PRO A 13 -48.19 -29.15 -16.95
N VAL A 14 -47.35 -29.24 -15.90
CA VAL A 14 -47.19 -28.17 -14.94
C VAL A 14 -46.65 -26.96 -15.71
N ALA A 15 -47.44 -25.90 -15.80
CA ALA A 15 -47.03 -24.66 -16.43
C ALA A 15 -45.75 -24.17 -15.69
N LYS A 16 -44.66 -24.04 -16.42
CA LYS A 16 -43.43 -23.43 -15.90
C LYS A 16 -43.83 -22.04 -15.41
N PRO A 17 -43.39 -21.61 -14.21
CA PRO A 17 -43.67 -20.28 -13.72
C PRO A 17 -43.14 -19.27 -14.74
N GLN A 18 -43.99 -18.33 -15.13
CA GLN A 18 -43.66 -17.30 -16.11
C GLN A 18 -42.64 -16.37 -15.45
N TYR A 19 -41.37 -16.41 -15.93
CA TYR A 19 -40.30 -15.56 -15.46
C TYR A 19 -40.64 -14.09 -15.73
N GLN A 20 -40.48 -13.27 -14.69
CA GLN A 20 -40.50 -11.81 -14.84
C GLN A 20 -39.08 -11.29 -14.51
N PRO A 21 -38.41 -10.61 -15.44
CA PRO A 21 -37.07 -10.06 -15.16
C PRO A 21 -37.17 -9.06 -14.00
N LEU A 22 -36.26 -9.20 -13.02
CA LEU A 22 -36.14 -8.24 -11.91
C LEU A 22 -35.56 -6.92 -12.39
N VAL A 23 -34.72 -6.96 -13.41
CA VAL A 23 -34.04 -5.80 -13.99
C VAL A 23 -34.29 -5.72 -15.48
N TYR A 24 -34.36 -4.49 -16.01
CA TYR A 24 -34.59 -4.24 -17.44
C TYR A 24 -33.96 -2.93 -17.90
N LEU A 25 -33.62 -2.86 -19.20
CA LEU A 25 -33.07 -1.67 -19.84
C LEU A 25 -34.15 -0.57 -19.94
N VAL A 26 -33.78 0.66 -19.62
CA VAL A 26 -34.60 1.86 -19.85
C VAL A 26 -34.08 2.55 -21.11
N GLU A 27 -34.72 2.23 -22.23
CA GLU A 27 -34.24 2.63 -23.56
C GLU A 27 -34.08 4.14 -23.72
N ASP A 28 -35.08 4.94 -23.37
CA ASP A 28 -35.08 6.41 -23.50
C ASP A 28 -33.95 7.04 -22.67
N GLU A 29 -33.72 6.57 -21.47
CA GLU A 29 -32.65 7.04 -20.59
C GLU A 29 -31.28 6.62 -21.12
N THR A 30 -31.18 5.40 -21.64
CA THR A 30 -29.96 4.89 -22.30
C THR A 30 -29.62 5.75 -23.51
N GLN A 31 -30.60 6.01 -24.36
CA GLN A 31 -30.41 6.88 -25.54
C GLN A 31 -30.00 8.30 -25.17
N THR A 32 -30.49 8.81 -24.03
CA THR A 32 -30.11 10.12 -23.52
C THR A 32 -28.63 10.16 -23.16
N VAL A 33 -28.10 9.09 -22.51
CA VAL A 33 -26.66 8.95 -22.18
C VAL A 33 -25.82 8.82 -23.44
N VAL A 34 -26.26 8.00 -24.40
CA VAL A 34 -25.59 7.82 -25.70
C VAL A 34 -25.48 9.14 -26.46
N ASN A 35 -26.58 9.90 -26.54
CA ASN A 35 -26.60 11.22 -27.21
C ASN A 35 -25.65 12.21 -26.51
N TRP A 36 -25.60 12.20 -25.17
CA TRP A 36 -24.66 13.01 -24.43
C TRP A 36 -23.20 12.60 -24.75
N ALA A 37 -22.87 11.30 -24.75
CA ALA A 37 -21.53 10.81 -25.04
C ALA A 37 -21.10 11.20 -26.48
N HIS A 38 -22.00 11.06 -27.45
CA HIS A 38 -21.77 11.49 -28.81
C HIS A 38 -21.50 13.01 -28.90
N GLY A 39 -22.29 13.82 -28.20
CA GLY A 39 -22.07 15.26 -28.12
C GLY A 39 -20.73 15.65 -27.51
N VAL A 40 -20.25 14.89 -26.52
CA VAL A 40 -18.90 15.07 -25.93
C VAL A 40 -17.82 14.70 -26.95
N ALA A 41 -17.99 13.59 -27.65
CA ALA A 41 -17.02 13.13 -28.66
C ALA A 41 -16.86 14.12 -29.83
N GLN A 42 -17.92 14.84 -30.17
CA GLN A 42 -17.95 15.84 -31.25
C GLN A 42 -17.66 17.29 -30.79
N SER A 43 -17.45 17.53 -29.50
CA SER A 43 -17.15 18.87 -28.99
C SER A 43 -15.79 19.39 -29.47
N ASP A 44 -15.58 20.71 -29.42
CA ASP A 44 -14.33 21.37 -29.75
C ASP A 44 -13.24 21.22 -28.65
N ASP A 45 -13.55 20.49 -27.57
CA ASP A 45 -12.60 20.19 -26.49
C ASP A 45 -11.39 19.39 -27.00
N THR A 46 -10.25 19.49 -26.32
CA THR A 46 -9.09 18.61 -26.60
C THR A 46 -9.45 17.13 -26.36
N TYR A 47 -8.72 16.22 -26.98
CA TYR A 47 -8.93 14.77 -26.76
C TYR A 47 -8.90 14.40 -25.29
N PHE A 48 -7.99 15.00 -24.51
CA PHE A 48 -7.89 14.74 -23.08
C PHE A 48 -9.12 15.27 -22.31
N HIS A 49 -9.60 16.47 -22.59
CA HIS A 49 -10.79 17.02 -21.93
C HIS A 49 -12.06 16.23 -22.28
N ARG A 50 -12.20 15.79 -23.54
CA ARG A 50 -13.27 14.85 -23.94
C ARG A 50 -13.19 13.56 -23.15
N GLY A 51 -11.98 12.97 -23.06
CA GLY A 51 -11.71 11.78 -22.25
C GLY A 51 -12.09 11.96 -20.78
N GLN A 52 -11.72 13.10 -20.17
CA GLN A 52 -12.09 13.41 -18.78
C GLN A 52 -13.62 13.51 -18.57
N ARG A 53 -14.33 14.12 -19.53
CA ARG A 53 -15.80 14.22 -19.45
C ARG A 53 -16.45 12.85 -19.55
N LEU A 54 -15.99 11.99 -20.45
CA LEU A 54 -16.49 10.62 -20.62
C LEU A 54 -16.13 9.77 -19.40
N ALA A 55 -14.87 9.80 -18.93
CA ALA A 55 -14.39 9.02 -17.79
C ALA A 55 -15.21 9.28 -16.50
N ARG A 56 -15.70 10.49 -16.29
CA ARG A 56 -16.55 10.84 -15.13
C ARG A 56 -17.87 10.07 -15.05
N ARG A 57 -18.39 9.59 -16.21
CA ARG A 57 -19.62 8.78 -16.29
C ARG A 57 -19.35 7.28 -16.45
N LEU A 58 -18.11 6.87 -16.73
CA LEU A 58 -17.75 5.45 -16.75
C LEU A 58 -17.93 4.80 -15.37
N GLY A 59 -18.01 3.48 -15.37
CA GLY A 59 -18.33 2.66 -14.21
C GLY A 59 -19.81 2.68 -13.86
N VAL A 60 -20.15 2.34 -12.64
CA VAL A 60 -21.53 2.26 -12.17
C VAL A 60 -21.94 3.48 -11.36
N HIS A 61 -23.15 3.99 -11.61
CA HIS A 61 -23.72 5.12 -10.87
C HIS A 61 -25.17 4.82 -10.49
N TYR A 62 -25.42 4.56 -9.19
CA TYR A 62 -26.76 4.44 -8.65
C TYR A 62 -27.36 5.84 -8.47
N ARG A 63 -28.44 6.14 -9.24
CA ARG A 63 -29.07 7.45 -9.32
C ARG A 63 -30.08 7.68 -8.20
N ARG A 64 -30.49 8.96 -8.01
CA ARG A 64 -31.51 9.34 -7.01
C ARG A 64 -32.93 8.83 -7.34
N ASP A 65 -33.22 8.66 -8.62
CA ASP A 65 -34.50 8.15 -9.13
C ASP A 65 -34.61 6.62 -9.07
N GLY A 66 -33.55 5.94 -8.53
CA GLY A 66 -33.54 4.48 -8.42
C GLY A 66 -33.07 3.77 -9.68
N LEU A 67 -32.72 4.48 -10.73
CA LEU A 67 -32.09 3.91 -11.91
C LEU A 67 -30.59 3.74 -11.68
N THR A 68 -29.97 2.80 -12.41
CA THR A 68 -28.53 2.58 -12.40
C THR A 68 -27.96 2.79 -13.77
N GLU A 69 -26.98 3.68 -13.87
CA GLU A 69 -26.25 3.96 -15.10
C GLU A 69 -24.95 3.16 -15.11
N PHE A 70 -24.67 2.47 -16.22
CA PHE A 70 -23.46 1.72 -16.49
C PHE A 70 -22.72 2.32 -17.66
N GLY A 71 -21.42 2.45 -17.57
CA GLY A 71 -20.54 2.91 -18.63
C GLY A 71 -19.25 2.11 -18.64
N PHE A 72 -18.85 1.57 -19.79
CA PHE A 72 -17.60 0.85 -19.99
C PHE A 72 -16.86 1.43 -21.17
N TRP A 73 -15.53 1.51 -21.05
CA TRP A 73 -14.66 1.79 -22.19
C TRP A 73 -14.05 0.48 -22.66
N THR A 74 -14.35 0.11 -23.89
CA THR A 74 -14.07 -1.22 -24.45
C THR A 74 -13.59 -1.12 -25.89
N PRO A 75 -12.44 -0.44 -26.15
CA PRO A 75 -11.98 -0.17 -27.53
C PRO A 75 -11.68 -1.46 -28.31
N GLU A 76 -11.32 -2.53 -27.63
CA GLU A 76 -10.99 -3.82 -28.24
C GLU A 76 -12.22 -4.55 -28.80
N LEU A 77 -13.40 -4.32 -28.23
CA LEU A 77 -14.64 -4.95 -28.72
C LEU A 77 -15.08 -4.48 -30.10
N MET A 78 -14.68 -3.27 -30.51
CA MET A 78 -15.10 -2.68 -31.78
C MET A 78 -14.73 -3.53 -33.00
N ALA A 79 -13.53 -4.11 -33.04
CA ALA A 79 -13.06 -4.92 -34.15
C ALA A 79 -13.76 -6.28 -34.20
N ASP A 80 -14.06 -6.86 -33.06
CA ASP A 80 -14.57 -8.22 -32.92
C ASP A 80 -16.10 -8.30 -33.00
N VAL A 81 -16.81 -7.33 -32.37
CA VAL A 81 -18.27 -7.31 -32.31
C VAL A 81 -18.90 -6.90 -33.66
N ILE A 82 -18.27 -6.01 -34.44
CA ILE A 82 -18.77 -5.54 -35.73
C ILE A 82 -18.73 -6.65 -36.81
N GLN A 83 -17.86 -7.64 -36.67
CA GLN A 83 -17.69 -8.73 -37.64
C GLN A 83 -18.63 -9.92 -37.44
N SER A 84 -19.48 -9.95 -36.42
CA SER A 84 -20.38 -11.09 -36.16
C SER A 84 -21.68 -10.64 -35.47
N GLU A 85 -22.75 -11.44 -35.62
CA GLU A 85 -24.02 -11.31 -34.86
C GLU A 85 -23.87 -11.67 -33.38
N ARG A 86 -22.78 -11.26 -32.69
CA ARG A 86 -22.46 -11.62 -31.34
C ARG A 86 -23.26 -10.80 -30.34
N THR A 87 -23.76 -11.46 -29.34
CA THR A 87 -24.51 -10.84 -28.25
C THR A 87 -23.51 -10.33 -27.20
N LEU A 88 -23.42 -9.03 -27.01
CA LEU A 88 -22.82 -8.39 -25.85
C LEU A 88 -23.91 -8.16 -24.82
N GLU A 89 -23.70 -8.63 -23.60
CA GLU A 89 -24.70 -8.59 -22.54
C GLU A 89 -24.15 -7.95 -21.27
N LEU A 90 -24.92 -7.04 -20.68
CA LEU A 90 -24.73 -6.63 -19.30
C LEU A 90 -25.45 -7.69 -18.40
N GLU A 91 -24.67 -8.47 -17.70
CA GLU A 91 -25.19 -9.48 -16.79
C GLU A 91 -25.28 -8.92 -15.39
N ILE A 92 -26.49 -8.96 -14.81
CA ILE A 92 -26.78 -8.53 -13.46
C ILE A 92 -27.13 -9.77 -12.61
N LEU A 93 -26.41 -9.95 -11.52
CA LEU A 93 -26.54 -11.08 -10.62
C LEU A 93 -27.08 -10.58 -9.28
N THR A 94 -28.36 -10.84 -9.00
CA THR A 94 -29.01 -10.34 -7.77
C THR A 94 -29.13 -11.46 -6.74
N PRO A 95 -28.53 -11.34 -5.54
CA PRO A 95 -28.69 -12.35 -4.50
C PRO A 95 -30.16 -12.44 -4.06
N LEU A 96 -30.70 -13.66 -3.99
CA LEU A 96 -32.06 -13.96 -3.57
C LEU A 96 -32.20 -14.10 -2.05
N GLN A 97 -31.10 -14.23 -1.35
CA GLN A 97 -31.02 -14.32 0.11
C GLN A 97 -29.88 -13.46 0.65
N PRO A 98 -29.92 -13.03 1.93
CA PRO A 98 -28.86 -12.23 2.52
C PRO A 98 -27.49 -12.92 2.46
N ILE A 99 -26.45 -12.15 2.13
CA ILE A 99 -25.06 -12.58 2.21
C ILE A 99 -24.51 -12.21 3.58
N ASN A 100 -23.90 -13.18 4.27
CA ASN A 100 -23.18 -12.94 5.51
C ASN A 100 -21.67 -12.75 5.23
N PHE A 101 -21.22 -11.50 5.23
CA PHE A 101 -19.83 -11.13 4.92
C PHE A 101 -18.80 -11.58 5.97
N SER A 102 -19.26 -12.03 7.15
CA SER A 102 -18.35 -12.53 8.20
C SER A 102 -18.01 -14.00 8.01
N GLN A 103 -18.77 -14.75 7.21
CA GLN A 103 -18.51 -16.18 6.98
C GLN A 103 -17.36 -16.39 6.00
N PRO A 104 -16.42 -17.26 6.31
CA PRO A 104 -15.29 -17.58 5.40
C PRO A 104 -15.77 -18.16 4.06
N GLN A 105 -16.86 -18.96 4.10
CA GLN A 105 -17.48 -19.55 2.92
C GLN A 105 -18.98 -19.71 3.11
N GLN A 106 -19.75 -19.45 2.06
CA GLN A 106 -21.19 -19.67 2.04
C GLN A 106 -21.69 -19.96 0.63
N THR A 107 -22.83 -20.64 0.54
CA THR A 107 -23.51 -20.92 -0.72
C THR A 107 -24.78 -20.08 -0.78
N VAL A 108 -24.95 -19.30 -1.84
CA VAL A 108 -26.03 -18.33 -2.01
C VAL A 108 -26.68 -18.51 -3.37
N SER A 109 -28.03 -18.46 -3.40
CA SER A 109 -28.78 -18.46 -4.64
C SER A 109 -28.88 -17.04 -5.20
N PHE A 110 -28.67 -16.92 -6.52
CA PHE A 110 -28.76 -15.69 -7.26
C PHE A 110 -29.81 -15.79 -8.36
N GLN A 111 -30.40 -14.66 -8.72
CA GLN A 111 -31.09 -14.49 -9.98
C GLN A 111 -30.13 -13.82 -10.98
N ARG A 112 -30.16 -14.31 -12.23
CA ARG A 112 -29.40 -13.79 -13.36
C ARG A 112 -30.35 -13.08 -14.30
N ASP A 113 -30.06 -11.82 -14.61
CA ASP A 113 -30.73 -11.06 -15.65
C ASP A 113 -29.69 -10.63 -16.67
N ARG A 114 -29.87 -11.00 -17.94
CA ARG A 114 -29.00 -10.64 -19.07
C ARG A 114 -29.68 -9.57 -19.91
N ILE A 115 -29.02 -8.46 -20.07
CA ILE A 115 -29.49 -7.29 -20.79
C ILE A 115 -28.64 -7.11 -22.02
N PRO A 116 -29.17 -7.36 -23.23
CA PRO A 116 -28.45 -7.07 -24.47
C PRO A 116 -28.09 -5.58 -24.53
N VAL A 117 -26.83 -5.28 -24.83
CA VAL A 117 -26.32 -3.92 -24.99
C VAL A 117 -25.52 -3.79 -26.29
N MET A 118 -25.41 -2.56 -26.81
CA MET A 118 -24.73 -2.28 -28.07
C MET A 118 -23.55 -1.33 -27.83
N PRO A 119 -22.35 -1.60 -28.39
CA PRO A 119 -21.26 -0.65 -28.40
C PRO A 119 -21.64 0.64 -29.15
N GLN A 120 -21.21 1.78 -28.60
CA GLN A 120 -21.33 3.11 -29.22
C GLN A 120 -19.92 3.70 -29.38
N GLY A 121 -19.30 3.41 -30.53
CA GLY A 121 -17.86 3.61 -30.67
C GLY A 121 -17.09 2.70 -29.66
N GLU A 122 -16.13 3.24 -28.97
CA GLU A 122 -15.32 2.53 -27.96
C GLU A 122 -16.02 2.36 -26.61
N PHE A 123 -17.31 2.69 -26.50
CA PHE A 123 -18.03 2.70 -25.21
C PHE A 123 -19.29 1.84 -25.26
N VAL A 124 -19.65 1.33 -24.09
CA VAL A 124 -20.96 0.70 -23.84
C VAL A 124 -21.66 1.50 -22.76
N TRP A 125 -22.89 1.89 -23.01
CA TRP A 125 -23.74 2.63 -22.09
C TRP A 125 -25.06 1.91 -21.88
N ALA A 126 -25.53 1.84 -20.65
CA ALA A 126 -26.83 1.30 -20.30
C ALA A 126 -27.40 2.02 -19.07
N VAL A 127 -28.72 2.30 -19.10
CA VAL A 127 -29.46 2.71 -17.90
C VAL A 127 -30.48 1.64 -17.60
N VAL A 128 -30.45 1.12 -16.38
CA VAL A 128 -31.14 -0.08 -15.96
C VAL A 128 -32.01 0.20 -14.73
N ALA A 129 -33.23 -0.28 -14.74
CA ALA A 129 -34.16 -0.26 -13.60
C ALA A 129 -34.13 -1.59 -12.85
N GLY A 130 -34.47 -1.58 -11.55
CA GLY A 130 -34.60 -2.78 -10.72
C GLY A 130 -33.31 -3.27 -10.05
N VAL A 131 -32.15 -2.67 -10.35
CA VAL A 131 -30.87 -3.00 -9.73
C VAL A 131 -30.88 -2.62 -8.26
N LYS A 132 -30.41 -3.51 -7.40
CA LYS A 132 -30.36 -3.28 -5.94
C LYS A 132 -28.97 -2.77 -5.53
N PRO A 133 -28.86 -1.58 -4.92
CA PRO A 133 -27.58 -1.10 -4.43
C PRO A 133 -27.20 -1.77 -3.12
N GLY A 134 -25.91 -2.05 -2.93
CA GLY A 134 -25.32 -2.49 -1.69
C GLY A 134 -25.22 -1.38 -0.66
N SER A 135 -25.12 -1.77 0.58
CA SER A 135 -24.92 -0.89 1.74
C SER A 135 -24.16 -1.63 2.83
N ARG A 136 -23.88 -0.97 3.95
CA ARG A 136 -23.22 -1.58 5.13
C ARG A 136 -23.77 -2.98 5.48
N ASP A 137 -25.08 -3.13 5.51
CA ASP A 137 -25.75 -4.32 6.07
C ASP A 137 -26.34 -5.25 4.99
N ARG A 138 -26.18 -4.90 3.72
CA ARG A 138 -26.82 -5.64 2.62
C ARG A 138 -25.98 -5.64 1.37
N ALA A 139 -25.80 -6.82 0.77
CA ALA A 139 -25.25 -6.96 -0.56
C ALA A 139 -26.15 -6.32 -1.62
N GLY A 140 -25.54 -5.67 -2.58
CA GLY A 140 -26.19 -5.21 -3.80
C GLY A 140 -26.26 -6.27 -4.88
N SER A 141 -26.77 -5.88 -6.06
CA SER A 141 -26.61 -6.66 -7.28
C SER A 141 -25.16 -6.60 -7.75
N PHE A 142 -24.66 -7.70 -8.27
CA PHE A 142 -23.33 -7.82 -8.89
C PHE A 142 -23.46 -7.68 -10.39
N TYR A 143 -22.38 -7.25 -11.09
CA TYR A 143 -22.43 -6.99 -12.50
C TYR A 143 -21.09 -7.15 -13.20
N TRP A 144 -21.13 -7.47 -14.49
CA TRP A 144 -20.04 -7.42 -15.47
C TRP A 144 -20.63 -7.34 -16.88
N LEU A 145 -19.80 -7.05 -17.90
CA LEU A 145 -20.16 -7.28 -19.30
C LEU A 145 -19.68 -8.67 -19.71
N ARG A 146 -20.47 -9.38 -20.54
CA ARG A 146 -20.10 -10.67 -21.10
C ARG A 146 -20.30 -10.72 -22.60
N TYR A 147 -19.42 -11.40 -23.28
CA TYR A 147 -19.56 -11.69 -24.70
C TYR A 147 -18.89 -13.01 -25.06
N VAL A 148 -19.29 -13.60 -26.20
CA VAL A 148 -18.70 -14.81 -26.76
C VAL A 148 -17.84 -14.42 -27.96
N ASP A 149 -16.56 -14.84 -27.98
CA ASP A 149 -15.65 -14.53 -29.09
C ASP A 149 -15.90 -15.42 -30.33
N ALA A 150 -15.10 -15.23 -31.41
CA ALA A 150 -15.22 -15.98 -32.66
C ALA A 150 -15.01 -17.49 -32.50
N GLU A 151 -14.22 -17.85 -31.50
CA GLU A 151 -13.87 -19.23 -31.15
C GLU A 151 -14.90 -19.87 -30.23
N GLY A 152 -15.95 -19.14 -29.81
CA GLY A 152 -17.00 -19.62 -28.92
C GLY A 152 -16.61 -19.56 -27.44
N ARG A 153 -15.54 -18.86 -27.08
CA ARG A 153 -15.10 -18.68 -25.69
C ARG A 153 -15.85 -17.53 -25.05
N LEU A 154 -16.28 -17.73 -23.83
CA LEU A 154 -16.97 -16.72 -23.04
C LEU A 154 -15.97 -15.79 -22.34
N HIS A 155 -16.12 -14.52 -22.55
CA HIS A 155 -15.32 -13.46 -21.95
C HIS A 155 -16.13 -12.59 -20.99
N SER A 156 -15.48 -12.07 -19.95
CA SER A 156 -16.07 -11.14 -18.99
C SER A 156 -15.22 -9.90 -18.89
N ILE A 157 -15.85 -8.71 -19.03
CA ILE A 157 -15.21 -7.40 -18.86
C ILE A 157 -15.63 -6.86 -17.50
N ARG A 158 -14.67 -6.49 -16.66
CA ARG A 158 -14.86 -5.94 -15.33
C ARG A 158 -14.87 -4.42 -15.38
N ASP A 159 -15.41 -3.82 -14.33
CA ASP A 159 -15.39 -2.37 -14.16
C ASP A 159 -14.18 -1.92 -13.32
N PRO A 160 -13.16 -1.30 -13.91
CA PRO A 160 -12.01 -0.83 -13.15
C PRO A 160 -12.33 0.35 -12.22
N LEU A 161 -13.49 0.98 -12.41
CA LEU A 161 -13.96 2.13 -11.65
C LEU A 161 -14.93 1.74 -10.51
N ALA A 162 -15.10 0.44 -10.24
CA ALA A 162 -15.95 -0.07 -9.17
C ALA A 162 -15.47 0.38 -7.78
N TYR A 163 -16.42 0.60 -6.87
CA TYR A 163 -16.13 0.91 -5.45
C TYR A 163 -16.13 -0.33 -4.55
N SER A 164 -16.75 -1.42 -4.99
CA SER A 164 -16.93 -2.64 -4.19
C SER A 164 -16.60 -3.88 -5.02
N LEU A 165 -15.56 -4.59 -4.57
CA LEU A 165 -15.08 -5.86 -5.12
C LEU A 165 -14.97 -6.90 -3.98
N PRO A 166 -16.08 -7.27 -3.33
CA PRO A 166 -16.03 -8.06 -2.08
C PRO A 166 -15.47 -9.47 -2.28
N TYR A 167 -15.48 -9.98 -3.51
CA TYR A 167 -15.00 -11.32 -3.85
C TYR A 167 -13.84 -11.29 -4.85
N GLY A 168 -13.07 -10.19 -4.84
CA GLY A 168 -11.83 -10.06 -5.61
C GLY A 168 -12.01 -9.46 -7.00
N VAL A 169 -10.88 -9.36 -7.73
CA VAL A 169 -10.79 -8.64 -9.01
C VAL A 169 -11.36 -9.43 -10.19
N PHE A 170 -11.39 -10.76 -10.10
CA PHE A 170 -11.96 -11.62 -11.14
C PHE A 170 -13.45 -11.87 -10.95
N ALA A 171 -14.01 -11.59 -9.79
CA ALA A 171 -15.44 -11.66 -9.54
C ALA A 171 -16.21 -10.48 -10.19
N PRO A 172 -17.53 -10.59 -10.36
CA PRO A 172 -18.35 -9.46 -10.74
C PRO A 172 -18.30 -8.36 -9.67
N ALA A 173 -18.28 -7.09 -10.09
CA ALA A 173 -18.31 -5.95 -9.19
C ALA A 173 -19.70 -5.77 -8.57
N GLU A 174 -19.77 -5.20 -7.38
CA GLU A 174 -21.02 -4.91 -6.70
C GLU A 174 -21.47 -3.46 -6.94
N VAL A 175 -22.74 -3.25 -7.26
CA VAL A 175 -23.36 -1.92 -7.27
C VAL A 175 -23.48 -1.41 -5.85
N TYR A 176 -22.89 -0.26 -5.52
CA TYR A 176 -22.87 0.29 -4.17
C TYR A 176 -23.45 1.71 -4.11
N ASP A 177 -24.25 2.02 -3.08
CA ASP A 177 -24.81 3.37 -2.88
C ASP A 177 -23.78 4.31 -2.23
N MET A 178 -22.85 4.81 -3.02
CA MET A 178 -21.82 5.76 -2.58
C MET A 178 -22.37 7.07 -2.06
N ARG A 179 -23.52 7.51 -2.56
CA ARG A 179 -24.16 8.73 -2.07
C ARG A 179 -24.64 8.56 -0.63
N ARG A 180 -25.30 7.42 -0.32
CA ARG A 180 -25.70 7.08 1.04
C ARG A 180 -24.48 6.97 1.97
N LEU A 181 -23.43 6.29 1.51
CA LEU A 181 -22.19 6.18 2.27
C LEU A 181 -21.59 7.54 2.64
N GLN A 182 -21.52 8.47 1.68
CA GLN A 182 -21.02 9.83 1.94
C GLN A 182 -21.95 10.63 2.86
N GLN A 183 -23.27 10.45 2.80
CA GLN A 183 -24.21 11.13 3.68
C GLN A 183 -24.13 10.66 5.14
N GLN A 184 -23.82 9.39 5.35
CA GLN A 184 -23.82 8.74 6.66
C GLN A 184 -22.45 8.80 7.37
N ARG A 185 -21.40 9.31 6.72
CA ARG A 185 -20.07 9.40 7.32
C ARG A 185 -20.04 10.32 8.55
N ALA A 186 -19.29 9.89 9.57
CA ALA A 186 -19.27 10.59 10.88
C ALA A 186 -18.40 11.85 10.88
N ASP A 187 -17.61 12.08 9.84
CA ASP A 187 -16.64 13.18 9.75
C ASP A 187 -17.05 14.33 8.80
N LEU A 188 -18.32 14.45 8.43
CA LEU A 188 -18.80 15.57 7.60
C LEU A 188 -18.46 16.95 8.21
N GLY A 189 -18.40 17.05 9.55
CA GLY A 189 -17.97 18.23 10.26
C GLY A 189 -16.53 18.64 9.96
N TYR A 190 -15.64 17.67 9.78
CA TYR A 190 -14.25 17.90 9.37
C TYR A 190 -14.19 18.54 7.97
N PHE A 191 -14.86 17.95 6.96
CA PHE A 191 -14.89 18.49 5.60
C PHE A 191 -15.51 19.88 5.53
N ARG A 192 -16.55 20.15 6.33
CA ARG A 192 -17.16 21.49 6.42
C ARG A 192 -16.16 22.57 6.87
N ARG A 193 -15.21 22.23 7.73
CA ARG A 193 -14.17 23.17 8.22
C ARG A 193 -12.97 23.29 7.29
N THR A 194 -12.62 22.23 6.55
CA THR A 194 -11.34 22.12 5.81
C THR A 194 -11.48 22.24 4.29
N ALA A 195 -12.71 22.32 3.76
CA ALA A 195 -12.97 22.32 2.34
C ALA A 195 -13.92 23.45 1.91
N ALA A 196 -13.87 23.84 0.65
CA ALA A 196 -14.76 24.85 0.08
C ALA A 196 -16.11 24.22 -0.35
N PRO A 197 -17.27 24.84 -0.07
CA PRO A 197 -18.56 24.36 -0.54
C PRO A 197 -18.71 24.51 -2.07
N LYS A 198 -19.32 23.52 -2.70
CA LYS A 198 -19.61 23.53 -4.15
C LYS A 198 -20.55 24.66 -4.50
N GLY A 199 -20.28 25.36 -5.62
CA GLY A 199 -21.14 26.42 -6.17
C GLY A 199 -20.74 27.84 -5.78
N ARG A 200 -19.74 28.05 -4.95
CA ARG A 200 -19.12 29.37 -4.77
C ARG A 200 -18.01 29.56 -5.80
N VAL A 201 -18.26 30.32 -6.83
CA VAL A 201 -17.37 30.51 -8.00
C VAL A 201 -16.11 31.32 -7.62
N GLU A 202 -16.15 32.12 -6.56
CA GLU A 202 -15.05 33.02 -6.16
C GLU A 202 -14.17 32.49 -5.04
N VAL A 203 -14.38 31.25 -4.56
CA VAL A 203 -13.59 30.69 -3.48
C VAL A 203 -12.54 29.74 -4.06
N GLU A 204 -11.27 30.07 -3.83
CA GLU A 204 -10.15 29.17 -4.12
C GLU A 204 -10.36 27.83 -3.42
N ILE A 205 -10.09 26.73 -4.15
CA ILE A 205 -10.21 25.38 -3.58
C ILE A 205 -9.02 25.16 -2.64
N PRO A 206 -9.26 25.01 -1.32
CA PRO A 206 -8.16 24.87 -0.37
C PRO A 206 -7.42 23.55 -0.58
N ARG A 207 -6.13 23.54 -0.34
CA ARG A 207 -5.30 22.34 -0.24
C ARG A 207 -5.22 21.90 1.22
N VAL A 208 -5.22 20.58 1.47
CA VAL A 208 -4.97 20.01 2.79
C VAL A 208 -3.61 20.50 3.32
N PRO A 209 -3.54 21.00 4.55
CA PRO A 209 -2.30 21.49 5.12
C PRO A 209 -1.29 20.37 5.32
N THR A 210 -0.01 20.71 5.24
CA THR A 210 1.10 19.80 5.51
C THR A 210 1.06 19.29 6.95
N PRO A 211 1.12 17.97 7.20
CA PRO A 211 1.28 17.43 8.54
C PRO A 211 2.66 17.74 9.14
N THR A 212 2.86 17.41 10.39
CA THR A 212 4.16 17.57 11.08
C THR A 212 4.93 16.25 11.19
N ASN A 213 4.23 15.13 11.31
CA ASN A 213 4.80 13.79 11.39
C ASN A 213 3.88 12.78 10.70
N ILE A 214 4.46 11.81 9.99
CA ILE A 214 3.73 10.75 9.30
C ILE A 214 4.06 9.40 9.94
N LEU A 215 3.04 8.57 10.18
CA LEU A 215 3.18 7.15 10.47
C LEU A 215 2.87 6.35 9.21
N GLN A 216 3.84 5.61 8.67
CA GLN A 216 3.62 4.65 7.61
C GLN A 216 3.24 3.29 8.19
N ILE A 217 2.17 2.68 7.70
CA ILE A 217 1.68 1.37 8.14
C ILE A 217 1.27 0.49 6.97
N HIS A 218 1.42 -0.82 7.15
CA HIS A 218 0.86 -1.84 6.26
C HIS A 218 -0.46 -2.35 6.86
N PRO A 219 -1.63 -2.14 6.22
CA PRO A 219 -2.92 -2.42 6.84
C PRO A 219 -3.11 -3.86 7.31
N LYS A 220 -2.52 -4.83 6.58
CA LYS A 220 -2.64 -6.25 6.90
C LYS A 220 -1.83 -6.67 8.13
N THR A 221 -0.78 -5.92 8.48
CA THR A 221 0.12 -6.27 9.60
C THR A 221 0.12 -5.27 10.74
N ALA A 222 -0.62 -4.16 10.63
CA ALA A 222 -0.60 -3.07 11.60
C ALA A 222 -1.68 -3.15 12.70
N SER A 223 -2.38 -4.26 12.81
CA SER A 223 -3.29 -4.56 13.92
C SER A 223 -3.41 -6.07 14.10
N PRO A 224 -3.79 -6.57 15.28
CA PRO A 224 -3.97 -8.01 15.50
C PRO A 224 -4.91 -8.67 14.48
N GLU A 225 -5.98 -7.97 14.09
CA GLU A 225 -6.97 -8.45 13.12
C GLU A 225 -6.48 -8.35 11.66
N GLY A 226 -5.45 -7.55 11.38
CA GLY A 226 -4.96 -7.30 10.01
C GLY A 226 -6.00 -6.69 9.08
N THR A 227 -6.89 -5.83 9.60
CA THR A 227 -7.99 -5.21 8.86
C THR A 227 -8.15 -3.72 9.21
N LEU A 228 -8.83 -2.97 8.36
CA LEU A 228 -9.18 -1.57 8.63
C LEU A 228 -10.16 -1.45 9.82
N GLU A 229 -11.02 -2.44 10.04
CA GLU A 229 -11.85 -2.51 11.24
C GLU A 229 -10.99 -2.63 12.51
N GLY A 230 -9.95 -3.49 12.50
CA GLY A 230 -9.00 -3.62 13.60
C GLY A 230 -8.25 -2.33 13.88
N LEU A 231 -7.76 -1.65 12.84
CA LEU A 231 -7.16 -0.32 12.96
C LEU A 231 -8.13 0.72 13.50
N THR A 232 -9.39 0.71 13.08
CA THR A 232 -10.43 1.60 13.58
C THR A 232 -10.63 1.42 15.09
N LYS A 233 -10.71 0.18 15.56
CA LYS A 233 -10.83 -0.14 16.99
C LYS A 233 -9.62 0.37 17.78
N LEU A 234 -8.42 0.12 17.27
CA LEU A 234 -7.17 0.52 17.91
C LEU A 234 -7.03 2.04 18.02
N PHE A 235 -7.20 2.79 16.93
CA PHE A 235 -7.13 4.25 16.95
C PHE A 235 -8.22 4.87 17.82
N LYS A 236 -9.44 4.29 17.83
CA LYS A 236 -10.50 4.72 18.72
C LYS A 236 -10.14 4.51 20.19
N GLN A 237 -9.62 3.34 20.56
CA GLN A 237 -9.17 3.04 21.91
C GLN A 237 -8.10 4.03 22.38
N ILE A 238 -7.09 4.30 21.54
CA ILE A 238 -6.04 5.29 21.83
C ILE A 238 -6.66 6.69 22.02
N SER A 239 -7.55 7.09 21.12
CA SER A 239 -8.24 8.38 21.19
C SER A 239 -9.06 8.54 22.46
N ASP A 240 -9.79 7.51 22.88
CA ASP A 240 -10.61 7.50 24.09
C ASP A 240 -9.73 7.61 25.35
N LYS A 241 -8.63 6.87 25.44
CA LYS A 241 -7.65 6.97 26.54
C LYS A 241 -7.06 8.37 26.66
N LEU A 242 -6.61 8.93 25.53
CA LEU A 242 -6.04 10.28 25.50
C LEU A 242 -7.06 11.37 25.87
N ALA A 243 -8.34 11.19 25.52
CA ALA A 243 -9.41 12.13 25.87
C ALA A 243 -9.63 12.23 27.39
N VAL A 244 -9.41 11.15 28.15
CA VAL A 244 -9.58 11.12 29.61
C VAL A 244 -8.26 11.20 30.38
N GLY A 245 -7.12 11.34 29.68
CA GLY A 245 -5.79 11.42 30.29
C GLY A 245 -5.28 10.08 30.82
N GLU A 246 -5.78 8.96 30.35
CA GLU A 246 -5.29 7.62 30.67
C GLU A 246 -3.94 7.36 29.99
N ALA A 247 -3.05 6.63 30.68
CA ALA A 247 -1.73 6.26 30.14
C ALA A 247 -1.87 5.24 28.99
N LEU A 248 -1.07 5.44 27.96
CA LEU A 248 -0.95 4.50 26.85
C LEU A 248 -0.03 3.33 27.21
N THR A 249 -0.30 2.16 26.66
CA THR A 249 0.69 1.07 26.64
C THR A 249 1.86 1.43 25.72
N ALA A 250 2.97 0.70 25.81
CA ALA A 250 4.13 0.92 24.94
C ALA A 250 3.74 0.79 23.45
N ALA A 251 2.98 -0.24 23.10
CA ALA A 251 2.49 -0.43 21.74
C ALA A 251 1.58 0.72 21.27
N GLU A 252 0.62 1.18 22.09
CA GLU A 252 -0.24 2.31 21.77
C GLU A 252 0.54 3.62 21.61
N ALA A 253 1.63 3.80 22.35
CA ALA A 253 2.51 4.96 22.22
C ALA A 253 3.18 4.99 20.83
N ALA A 254 3.48 3.84 20.20
CA ALA A 254 4.04 3.77 18.86
C ALA A 254 3.10 4.30 17.77
N TYR A 255 1.77 4.27 17.97
CA TYR A 255 0.79 4.85 17.07
C TYR A 255 0.48 6.33 17.33
N SER A 256 1.01 6.89 18.41
CA SER A 256 0.59 8.19 18.91
C SER A 256 1.60 9.30 18.58
N GLY A 257 1.13 10.55 18.59
CA GLY A 257 1.96 11.73 18.32
C GLY A 257 2.06 12.10 16.85
N TYR A 258 1.46 11.34 15.94
CA TYR A 258 1.37 11.65 14.52
C TYR A 258 0.12 12.46 14.21
N ASP A 259 0.18 13.29 13.16
CA ASP A 259 -0.95 14.00 12.57
C ASP A 259 -1.23 13.57 11.12
N ALA A 260 -0.51 12.54 10.64
CA ALA A 260 -0.85 11.83 9.42
C ALA A 260 -0.52 10.32 9.53
N VAL A 261 -1.33 9.50 8.89
CA VAL A 261 -1.11 8.07 8.66
C VAL A 261 -1.03 7.83 7.17
N GLN A 262 0.06 7.22 6.70
CA GLN A 262 0.19 6.74 5.34
C GLN A 262 -0.05 5.23 5.33
N LEU A 263 -1.07 4.80 4.58
CA LEU A 263 -1.29 3.39 4.30
C LEU A 263 -0.43 2.96 3.12
N LEU A 264 0.33 1.88 3.25
CA LEU A 264 0.83 1.14 2.09
C LEU A 264 -0.37 0.73 1.22
N PRO A 265 -0.17 0.42 -0.09
CA PRO A 265 -1.29 0.32 -1.02
C PRO A 265 -2.41 -0.61 -0.53
N VAL A 266 -3.63 -0.15 -0.70
CA VAL A 266 -4.86 -0.85 -0.28
C VAL A 266 -5.74 -1.25 -1.46
N GLU A 267 -5.25 -1.09 -2.68
CA GLU A 267 -5.91 -1.57 -3.89
C GLU A 267 -6.02 -3.09 -3.85
N PRO A 268 -7.03 -3.68 -4.53
CA PRO A 268 -7.10 -5.12 -4.71
C PRO A 268 -5.84 -5.64 -5.38
N THR A 269 -5.20 -6.64 -4.77
CA THR A 269 -3.99 -7.29 -5.28
C THR A 269 -4.33 -8.44 -6.21
N ILE A 270 -3.31 -8.99 -6.86
CA ILE A 270 -3.45 -10.19 -7.69
C ILE A 270 -4.07 -11.34 -6.91
N GLU A 271 -4.71 -12.25 -7.65
CA GLU A 271 -5.29 -13.48 -7.11
C GLU A 271 -4.49 -14.69 -7.58
N TYR A 272 -4.11 -15.53 -6.63
CA TYR A 272 -3.50 -16.81 -6.92
C TYR A 272 -4.56 -17.79 -7.44
N ARG A 273 -4.38 -18.31 -8.66
CA ARG A 273 -5.27 -19.30 -9.26
C ARG A 273 -4.66 -20.69 -9.15
N ARG A 274 -5.41 -21.63 -8.63
CA ARG A 274 -5.00 -23.04 -8.62
C ARG A 274 -5.24 -23.63 -10.00
N GLU A 275 -4.20 -24.18 -10.63
CA GLU A 275 -4.27 -24.80 -11.94
C GLU A 275 -5.19 -26.04 -11.99
N ASP A 276 -5.41 -26.69 -10.84
CA ASP A 276 -6.21 -27.92 -10.69
C ASP A 276 -7.71 -27.66 -10.52
N THR A 277 -8.12 -26.41 -10.42
CA THR A 277 -9.53 -26.03 -10.34
C THR A 277 -10.01 -25.46 -11.66
N ASN A 278 -10.91 -26.16 -12.36
CA ASN A 278 -11.68 -25.60 -13.49
C ASN A 278 -12.65 -24.49 -13.07
N ILE A 279 -12.47 -23.90 -11.89
CA ILE A 279 -13.30 -22.84 -11.34
C ILE A 279 -12.69 -21.51 -11.76
N GLU A 280 -13.36 -20.85 -12.70
CA GLU A 280 -12.94 -19.59 -13.31
C GLU A 280 -12.71 -18.46 -12.28
N HIS A 281 -13.37 -18.52 -11.10
CA HIS A 281 -13.28 -17.53 -10.03
C HIS A 281 -13.32 -18.19 -8.66
N GLU A 282 -12.20 -18.28 -7.98
CA GLU A 282 -12.09 -19.00 -6.71
C GLU A 282 -12.99 -18.40 -5.61
N PHE A 283 -13.11 -17.10 -5.53
CA PHE A 283 -13.89 -16.39 -4.49
C PHE A 283 -15.37 -16.21 -4.86
N PHE A 284 -15.73 -16.33 -6.14
CA PHE A 284 -17.10 -16.28 -6.63
C PHE A 284 -17.34 -17.41 -7.62
N ALA A 285 -17.54 -18.61 -7.12
CA ALA A 285 -17.65 -19.83 -7.94
C ALA A 285 -19.09 -20.16 -8.26
N ILE A 286 -19.49 -20.15 -9.54
CA ILE A 286 -20.80 -20.60 -10.02
C ILE A 286 -20.80 -22.14 -10.02
N VAL A 287 -21.68 -22.77 -9.25
CA VAL A 287 -21.67 -24.23 -9.01
C VAL A 287 -22.75 -24.95 -9.81
N GLU A 288 -23.93 -24.38 -9.94
CA GLU A 288 -25.08 -24.99 -10.60
C GLU A 288 -25.94 -23.93 -11.30
N GLY A 289 -26.58 -24.30 -12.43
CA GLY A 289 -27.58 -23.47 -13.10
C GLY A 289 -27.06 -22.62 -14.26
N ASP A 290 -25.96 -23.02 -14.89
CA ASP A 290 -25.31 -22.23 -15.96
C ASP A 290 -26.02 -22.29 -17.35
N GLY A 291 -27.12 -22.97 -17.44
CA GLY A 291 -27.73 -23.26 -18.75
C GLY A 291 -28.99 -22.46 -19.15
N ASP A 292 -29.73 -21.88 -18.23
CA ASP A 292 -31.04 -21.25 -18.51
C ASP A 292 -31.15 -19.84 -17.90
N ASP A 293 -31.47 -18.84 -18.73
CA ASP A 293 -31.54 -17.42 -18.35
C ASP A 293 -32.60 -17.08 -17.30
N ASN A 294 -33.42 -18.01 -16.88
CA ASN A 294 -34.60 -17.75 -16.09
C ASN A 294 -34.72 -18.60 -14.81
N THR A 295 -33.67 -19.33 -14.47
CA THR A 295 -33.66 -20.16 -13.26
C THR A 295 -32.67 -19.58 -12.25
N PRO A 296 -33.01 -19.62 -10.95
CA PRO A 296 -32.01 -19.30 -9.92
C PRO A 296 -30.81 -20.23 -10.07
N PHE A 297 -29.63 -19.67 -9.91
CA PHE A 297 -28.37 -20.40 -9.91
C PHE A 297 -27.67 -20.27 -8.56
N THR A 298 -26.75 -21.16 -8.28
CA THR A 298 -26.07 -21.24 -6.99
C THR A 298 -24.61 -20.83 -7.13
N VAL A 299 -24.15 -19.96 -6.23
CA VAL A 299 -22.77 -19.47 -6.15
C VAL A 299 -22.18 -19.85 -4.80
N THR A 300 -20.99 -20.41 -4.82
CA THR A 300 -20.16 -20.51 -3.62
C THR A 300 -19.31 -19.25 -3.49
N LEU A 301 -19.55 -18.51 -2.43
CA LEU A 301 -18.82 -17.29 -2.08
C LEU A 301 -17.77 -17.64 -1.03
N ARG A 302 -16.51 -17.25 -1.26
CA ARG A 302 -15.40 -17.39 -0.30
C ARG A 302 -14.83 -16.03 0.01
N LYS A 303 -14.57 -15.78 1.30
CA LYS A 303 -13.92 -14.53 1.72
C LYS A 303 -12.47 -14.52 1.24
N PRO A 304 -12.06 -13.51 0.47
CA PRO A 304 -10.67 -13.39 0.06
C PRO A 304 -9.76 -13.21 1.27
N ASN A 305 -8.67 -13.95 1.31
CA ASN A 305 -7.65 -13.88 2.36
C ASN A 305 -6.24 -13.88 1.74
N THR A 306 -6.08 -13.13 0.67
CA THR A 306 -4.79 -13.03 -0.03
C THR A 306 -3.77 -12.33 0.84
N GLN A 307 -2.64 -12.95 1.08
CA GLN A 307 -1.49 -12.33 1.71
C GLN A 307 -0.65 -11.65 0.63
N ASN A 308 -0.48 -10.35 0.75
CA ASN A 308 0.32 -9.55 -0.18
C ASN A 308 0.66 -8.21 0.46
N TRP A 309 1.80 -7.68 0.16
CA TRP A 309 2.26 -6.42 0.71
C TRP A 309 1.66 -5.16 0.06
N GLY A 310 0.88 -5.33 -1.02
CA GLY A 310 0.00 -4.29 -1.57
C GLY A 310 0.41 -3.69 -2.92
N TYR A 311 1.65 -3.88 -3.40
CA TYR A 311 2.10 -3.26 -4.65
C TYR A 311 1.87 -4.12 -5.91
N ASP A 312 1.55 -5.40 -5.75
CA ASP A 312 1.18 -6.28 -6.88
C ASP A 312 -0.30 -6.05 -7.24
N VAL A 313 -0.59 -4.96 -7.93
CA VAL A 313 -1.96 -4.53 -8.25
C VAL A 313 -2.27 -4.74 -9.73
N PRO A 314 -3.31 -5.52 -10.07
CA PRO A 314 -3.75 -5.66 -11.45
C PRO A 314 -4.67 -4.51 -11.91
N ILE A 315 -5.42 -3.88 -11.00
CA ILE A 315 -6.28 -2.71 -11.26
C ILE A 315 -5.72 -1.54 -10.46
N LEU A 316 -4.68 -0.92 -10.99
CA LEU A 316 -3.99 0.19 -10.35
C LEU A 316 -4.93 1.36 -10.04
N GLY A 317 -4.70 2.01 -8.89
CA GLY A 317 -5.50 3.16 -8.47
C GLY A 317 -6.98 2.89 -8.25
N SER A 318 -7.40 1.64 -8.18
CA SER A 318 -8.79 1.26 -7.95
C SER A 318 -9.40 1.98 -6.75
N ALA A 319 -10.63 2.46 -6.90
CA ALA A 319 -11.41 3.01 -5.79
C ALA A 319 -11.83 1.92 -4.79
N ALA A 320 -11.95 0.68 -5.24
CA ALA A 320 -12.18 -0.46 -4.37
C ALA A 320 -10.98 -0.69 -3.46
N THR A 321 -11.24 -1.18 -2.27
CA THR A 321 -10.22 -1.60 -1.31
C THR A 321 -10.09 -3.12 -1.37
N ASN A 322 -8.87 -3.62 -1.20
CA ASN A 322 -8.55 -5.04 -1.14
C ASN A 322 -9.47 -5.73 -0.11
N PRO A 323 -10.28 -6.70 -0.52
CA PRO A 323 -11.18 -7.37 0.42
C PRO A 323 -10.45 -8.11 1.54
N ALA A 324 -9.17 -8.49 1.35
CA ALA A 324 -8.38 -9.15 2.38
C ALA A 324 -8.03 -8.23 3.57
N VAL A 325 -8.11 -6.90 3.41
CA VAL A 325 -7.92 -5.93 4.52
C VAL A 325 -9.25 -5.41 5.08
N LEU A 326 -10.39 -5.97 4.65
CA LEU A 326 -11.72 -5.62 5.12
C LEU A 326 -12.32 -6.74 5.99
N GLY A 327 -12.72 -6.43 7.21
CA GLY A 327 -13.38 -7.37 8.12
C GLY A 327 -14.75 -7.80 7.60
N SER A 328 -15.55 -6.85 7.15
CA SER A 328 -16.92 -7.04 6.64
C SER A 328 -17.05 -7.03 5.12
N LEU A 329 -15.96 -6.90 4.37
CA LEU A 329 -15.93 -6.76 2.90
C LEU A 329 -16.73 -5.54 2.39
N ARG A 330 -16.94 -4.51 3.23
CA ARG A 330 -17.76 -3.34 2.89
C ARG A 330 -16.91 -2.07 2.73
N PRO A 331 -17.16 -1.24 1.70
CA PRO A 331 -16.52 0.07 1.55
C PRO A 331 -16.67 1.00 2.75
N ASP A 332 -17.66 0.77 3.60
CA ASP A 332 -17.92 1.54 4.83
C ASP A 332 -16.75 1.50 5.79
N GLU A 333 -16.01 0.38 5.89
CA GLU A 333 -14.87 0.26 6.80
C GLU A 333 -13.78 1.27 6.51
N VAL A 334 -13.55 1.57 5.22
CA VAL A 334 -12.58 2.60 4.81
C VAL A 334 -13.02 3.97 5.31
N VAL A 335 -14.30 4.29 5.13
CA VAL A 335 -14.86 5.58 5.55
C VAL A 335 -14.90 5.69 7.07
N ASP A 336 -15.19 4.60 7.78
CA ASP A 336 -15.19 4.56 9.25
C ASP A 336 -13.77 4.75 9.81
N PHE A 337 -12.76 4.13 9.20
CA PHE A 337 -11.38 4.33 9.59
C PHE A 337 -10.95 5.79 9.40
N ILE A 338 -11.21 6.37 8.22
CA ILE A 338 -10.93 7.78 7.93
C ILE A 338 -11.65 8.69 8.93
N ALA A 339 -12.94 8.43 9.18
CA ALA A 339 -13.73 9.23 10.12
C ALA A 339 -13.20 9.14 11.57
N THR A 340 -12.66 7.99 11.97
CA THR A 340 -12.00 7.80 13.27
C THR A 340 -10.74 8.66 13.37
N LEU A 341 -9.93 8.70 12.33
CA LEU A 341 -8.74 9.56 12.28
C LEU A 341 -9.10 11.05 12.31
N HIS A 342 -10.12 11.47 11.53
CA HIS A 342 -10.57 12.88 11.50
C HIS A 342 -11.19 13.36 12.81
N ASN A 343 -11.75 12.44 13.61
CA ASN A 343 -12.38 12.74 14.89
C ASN A 343 -11.47 12.39 16.09
N PHE A 344 -10.17 12.21 15.86
CA PHE A 344 -9.23 11.88 16.93
C PHE A 344 -9.18 12.96 18.00
N SER A 345 -9.15 12.58 19.29
CA SER A 345 -9.34 13.49 20.43
C SER A 345 -8.30 14.60 20.55
N GLN A 346 -7.06 14.36 20.11
CA GLN A 346 -5.98 15.35 20.13
C GLN A 346 -5.81 16.15 18.82
N GLY A 347 -6.84 16.15 18.00
CA GLY A 347 -6.87 16.80 16.70
C GLY A 347 -6.86 15.79 15.54
N PRO A 348 -7.36 16.21 14.36
CA PRO A 348 -7.48 15.33 13.21
C PRO A 348 -6.13 14.73 12.81
N ILE A 349 -6.16 13.47 12.42
CA ILE A 349 -5.06 12.76 11.80
C ILE A 349 -5.41 12.60 10.32
N HIS A 350 -4.53 13.06 9.43
CA HIS A 350 -4.71 12.94 7.99
C HIS A 350 -4.49 11.51 7.51
N LEU A 351 -5.28 11.03 6.55
CA LEU A 351 -5.01 9.79 5.84
C LEU A 351 -4.34 10.07 4.49
N ILE A 352 -3.20 9.43 4.24
CA ILE A 352 -2.45 9.48 2.98
C ILE A 352 -2.53 8.09 2.34
N TYR A 353 -3.03 8.01 1.10
CA TYR A 353 -2.94 6.80 0.30
C TYR A 353 -1.62 6.72 -0.44
N ASP A 354 -1.00 5.56 -0.39
CA ASP A 354 0.05 5.18 -1.31
C ASP A 354 -0.58 4.59 -2.57
N LEU A 355 -0.35 5.20 -3.72
CA LEU A 355 -1.03 4.88 -4.97
C LEU A 355 -0.05 4.31 -5.98
N VAL A 356 -0.27 3.06 -6.38
CA VAL A 356 0.50 2.42 -7.46
C VAL A 356 -0.05 2.90 -8.79
N TYR A 357 0.72 3.74 -9.51
CA TYR A 357 0.35 4.31 -10.82
C TYR A 357 1.42 4.15 -11.88
N GLY A 358 2.62 3.66 -11.54
CA GLY A 358 3.72 3.45 -12.48
C GLY A 358 3.59 2.15 -13.27
N HIS A 359 2.94 1.13 -12.72
CA HIS A 359 2.85 -0.21 -13.30
C HIS A 359 1.55 -0.92 -12.89
N ALA A 360 1.25 -2.03 -13.56
CA ALA A 360 0.27 -3.01 -13.12
C ALA A 360 0.88 -4.41 -13.18
N ASP A 361 0.40 -5.33 -12.37
CA ASP A 361 0.72 -6.74 -12.51
C ASP A 361 0.19 -7.31 -13.84
N ASN A 362 0.76 -8.43 -14.29
CA ASN A 362 0.37 -9.08 -15.55
C ASN A 362 -1.11 -9.48 -15.63
N GLN A 363 -1.77 -9.76 -14.50
CA GLN A 363 -3.22 -9.98 -14.47
C GLN A 363 -4.03 -8.76 -14.96
N GLY A 364 -3.43 -7.58 -14.94
CA GLY A 364 -4.03 -6.35 -15.50
C GLY A 364 -4.35 -6.46 -17.00
N LEU A 365 -3.60 -7.25 -17.78
CA LEU A 365 -3.87 -7.47 -19.21
C LEU A 365 -5.25 -8.09 -19.45
N GLU A 366 -5.72 -8.94 -18.55
CA GLU A 366 -7.05 -9.55 -18.62
C GLU A 366 -8.15 -8.63 -18.07
N LEU A 367 -7.81 -7.80 -17.06
CA LEU A 367 -8.79 -7.01 -16.31
C LEU A 367 -9.03 -5.61 -16.86
N LEU A 368 -8.01 -4.99 -17.46
CA LEU A 368 -8.06 -3.62 -17.97
C LEU A 368 -8.05 -3.53 -19.49
N GLY A 369 -7.58 -4.56 -20.18
CA GLY A 369 -7.38 -4.55 -21.62
C GLY A 369 -6.02 -3.97 -22.05
N GLN A 370 -5.60 -4.35 -23.28
CA GLN A 370 -4.25 -4.05 -23.78
C GLN A 370 -3.96 -2.57 -23.97
N GLN A 371 -4.99 -1.74 -24.22
CA GLN A 371 -4.83 -0.31 -24.44
C GLN A 371 -4.25 0.44 -23.25
N PHE A 372 -4.42 -0.09 -22.06
CA PHE A 372 -3.83 0.49 -20.85
C PHE A 372 -2.32 0.35 -20.77
N PHE A 373 -1.70 -0.52 -21.57
CA PHE A 373 -0.32 -0.94 -21.40
C PHE A 373 0.55 -0.63 -22.61
N LYS A 374 1.85 -0.38 -22.38
CA LYS A 374 2.88 -0.21 -23.40
C LYS A 374 3.64 -1.51 -23.65
N GLY A 375 3.69 -2.39 -22.66
CA GLY A 375 4.42 -3.64 -22.71
C GLY A 375 4.98 -4.02 -21.33
N PRO A 376 5.70 -5.16 -21.27
CA PRO A 376 6.19 -5.70 -20.00
C PRO A 376 7.31 -4.86 -19.39
N ASN A 377 7.35 -4.82 -18.07
CA ASN A 377 8.44 -4.30 -17.26
C ASN A 377 8.83 -5.28 -16.14
N MET A 378 9.72 -4.88 -15.24
CA MET A 378 10.17 -5.73 -14.13
C MET A 378 9.08 -6.03 -13.08
N TYR A 379 7.98 -5.26 -13.06
CA TYR A 379 6.89 -5.40 -12.10
C TYR A 379 5.61 -5.98 -12.73
N GLY A 380 5.62 -6.21 -14.04
CA GLY A 380 4.49 -6.68 -14.83
C GLY A 380 4.36 -5.91 -16.13
N GLN A 381 3.53 -4.86 -16.16
CA GLN A 381 3.22 -4.07 -17.36
C GLN A 381 3.40 -2.57 -17.13
N ASP A 382 4.04 -1.90 -18.08
CA ASP A 382 4.12 -0.44 -18.15
C ASP A 382 2.80 0.17 -18.62
N LEU A 383 2.41 1.29 -18.01
CA LEU A 383 1.18 1.99 -18.36
C LEU A 383 1.30 2.91 -19.56
N ASN A 384 0.27 2.92 -20.38
CA ASN A 384 0.12 3.82 -21.52
C ASN A 384 -0.51 5.16 -21.09
N HIS A 385 0.10 5.85 -20.14
CA HIS A 385 -0.39 7.14 -19.62
C HIS A 385 -0.34 8.28 -20.66
N GLN A 386 0.31 8.10 -21.81
CA GLN A 386 0.32 9.04 -22.91
C GLN A 386 -0.97 9.00 -23.74
N LEU A 387 -1.73 7.90 -23.71
CA LEU A 387 -3.01 7.82 -24.37
C LEU A 387 -4.04 8.69 -23.62
N PRO A 388 -4.65 9.73 -24.23
CA PRO A 388 -5.49 10.68 -23.51
C PRO A 388 -6.67 10.05 -22.78
N GLN A 389 -7.28 9.00 -23.34
CA GLN A 389 -8.40 8.29 -22.70
C GLN A 389 -7.95 7.49 -21.50
N VAL A 390 -6.80 6.79 -21.56
CA VAL A 390 -6.21 6.06 -20.43
C VAL A 390 -5.87 7.03 -19.30
N ARG A 391 -5.14 8.13 -19.61
CA ARG A 391 -4.82 9.19 -18.64
C ARG A 391 -6.08 9.72 -17.95
N ALA A 392 -7.13 9.98 -18.70
CA ALA A 392 -8.40 10.48 -18.16
C ALA A 392 -9.07 9.47 -17.21
N ILE A 393 -9.06 8.18 -17.57
CA ILE A 393 -9.61 7.10 -16.72
C ILE A 393 -8.79 6.96 -15.45
N LEU A 394 -7.45 6.97 -15.53
CA LEU A 394 -6.57 6.88 -14.36
C LEU A 394 -6.80 8.03 -13.37
N LEU A 395 -6.93 9.26 -13.86
CA LEU A 395 -7.26 10.41 -13.00
C LEU A 395 -8.67 10.32 -12.40
N GLU A 396 -9.63 9.73 -13.11
CA GLU A 396 -10.97 9.48 -12.55
C GLU A 396 -10.94 8.37 -11.49
N MET A 397 -10.17 7.31 -11.68
CA MET A 397 -9.95 6.28 -10.67
C MET A 397 -9.35 6.90 -9.39
N GLN A 398 -8.31 7.73 -9.53
CA GLN A 398 -7.74 8.48 -8.42
C GLN A 398 -8.79 9.37 -7.75
N ARG A 399 -9.59 10.12 -8.50
CA ARG A 399 -10.64 10.98 -7.94
C ARG A 399 -11.65 10.16 -7.12
N ARG A 400 -12.05 8.99 -7.61
CA ARG A 400 -12.95 8.09 -6.87
C ARG A 400 -12.32 7.56 -5.59
N LYS A 401 -11.05 7.18 -5.65
CA LYS A 401 -10.27 6.77 -4.46
C LYS A 401 -10.23 7.90 -3.43
N LEU A 402 -9.89 9.11 -3.84
CA LEU A 402 -9.87 10.29 -2.97
C LEU A 402 -11.24 10.61 -2.37
N ASN A 403 -12.32 10.36 -3.09
CA ASN A 403 -13.69 10.56 -2.62
C ASN A 403 -14.13 9.59 -1.51
N THR A 404 -13.29 8.62 -1.12
CA THR A 404 -13.47 7.88 0.14
C THR A 404 -13.18 8.76 1.36
N GLY A 405 -12.41 9.84 1.20
CA GLY A 405 -12.19 10.85 2.23
C GLY A 405 -10.74 11.15 2.61
N ALA A 406 -9.77 10.54 1.92
CA ALA A 406 -8.34 10.76 2.20
C ALA A 406 -7.93 12.23 2.12
N ASP A 407 -6.83 12.57 2.80
CA ASP A 407 -6.26 13.91 2.90
C ASP A 407 -5.03 14.10 2.02
N GLY A 408 -4.39 12.99 1.65
CA GLY A 408 -3.18 13.04 0.86
C GLY A 408 -2.99 11.81 -0.02
N ILE A 409 -2.01 11.95 -0.91
CA ILE A 409 -1.51 10.87 -1.76
C ILE A 409 0.02 10.82 -1.70
N ARG A 410 0.57 9.62 -1.80
CA ARG A 410 1.92 9.34 -2.25
C ARG A 410 1.80 8.66 -3.61
N VAL A 411 2.44 9.20 -4.62
CA VAL A 411 2.49 8.61 -5.96
C VAL A 411 3.71 7.71 -6.02
N ASP A 412 3.45 6.40 -6.07
CA ASP A 412 4.49 5.37 -6.20
C ASP A 412 5.11 5.39 -7.59
N GLY A 413 6.43 5.24 -7.67
CA GLY A 413 7.15 5.11 -8.93
C GLY A 413 7.03 6.34 -9.85
N GLY A 414 6.96 7.56 -9.32
CA GLY A 414 6.85 8.78 -10.13
C GLY A 414 7.93 8.94 -11.20
N GLN A 415 9.13 8.38 -10.96
CA GLN A 415 10.21 8.32 -11.95
C GLN A 415 9.90 7.44 -13.17
N ASP A 416 8.90 6.59 -13.13
CA ASP A 416 8.56 5.65 -14.20
C ASP A 416 7.58 6.25 -15.22
N PHE A 417 7.03 7.44 -14.95
CA PHE A 417 6.21 8.18 -15.92
C PHE A 417 7.07 8.78 -17.03
N ARG A 418 7.60 7.94 -17.91
CA ARG A 418 8.47 8.31 -19.01
C ARG A 418 7.81 8.04 -20.35
N PHE A 419 8.17 8.85 -21.35
CA PHE A 419 7.77 8.64 -22.72
C PHE A 419 8.90 9.02 -23.68
N PHE A 420 8.92 8.38 -24.86
CA PHE A 420 9.80 8.79 -25.92
C PHE A 420 9.16 9.98 -26.66
N ASN A 421 9.88 11.12 -26.68
CA ASN A 421 9.46 12.29 -27.43
C ASN A 421 10.11 12.25 -28.81
N PRO A 422 9.35 12.01 -29.91
CA PRO A 422 9.90 11.91 -31.26
C PRO A 422 10.47 13.24 -31.78
N LEU A 423 10.06 14.38 -31.21
CA LEU A 423 10.55 15.70 -31.62
C LEU A 423 11.94 15.98 -31.08
N SER A 424 12.23 15.60 -29.83
CA SER A 424 13.55 15.73 -29.21
C SER A 424 14.44 14.52 -29.46
N GLY A 425 13.87 13.37 -29.85
CA GLY A 425 14.56 12.09 -29.97
C GLY A 425 15.02 11.50 -28.65
N ARG A 426 14.43 11.91 -27.53
CA ARG A 426 14.84 11.53 -26.17
C ARG A 426 13.69 10.92 -25.37
N VAL A 427 14.05 10.19 -24.31
CA VAL A 427 13.10 9.79 -23.27
C VAL A 427 12.97 10.94 -22.28
N GLU A 428 11.76 11.43 -22.10
CA GLU A 428 11.42 12.54 -21.20
C GLU A 428 10.49 12.07 -20.08
N GLN A 429 10.47 12.84 -18.97
CA GLN A 429 9.53 12.64 -17.86
C GLN A 429 8.16 13.28 -18.20
N ASP A 430 7.09 12.60 -17.85
CA ASP A 430 5.72 13.15 -17.99
C ASP A 430 5.31 13.94 -16.75
N ASP A 431 5.99 15.06 -16.50
CA ASP A 431 5.71 15.92 -15.36
C ASP A 431 4.30 16.51 -15.41
N VAL A 432 3.76 16.71 -16.60
CA VAL A 432 2.37 17.19 -16.77
C VAL A 432 1.37 16.23 -16.16
N TYR A 433 1.58 14.91 -16.34
CA TYR A 433 0.71 13.91 -15.75
C TYR A 433 0.90 13.82 -14.22
N LEU A 434 2.15 13.81 -13.76
CA LEU A 434 2.49 13.78 -12.34
C LEU A 434 1.89 14.97 -11.58
N LEU A 435 2.00 16.18 -12.16
CA LEU A 435 1.41 17.40 -11.58
C LEU A 435 -0.12 17.37 -11.63
N ALA A 436 -0.72 16.81 -12.69
CA ALA A 436 -2.17 16.66 -12.78
C ALA A 436 -2.75 15.76 -11.67
N MET A 437 -2.01 14.75 -11.21
CA MET A 437 -2.40 13.93 -10.05
C MET A 437 -2.53 14.77 -8.77
N SER A 438 -1.64 15.75 -8.56
CA SER A 438 -1.69 16.67 -7.42
C SER A 438 -2.87 17.63 -7.47
N ASP A 439 -3.47 17.84 -8.65
CA ASP A 439 -4.56 18.77 -8.88
C ASP A 439 -5.94 18.10 -9.00
N VAL A 440 -6.02 16.80 -8.76
CA VAL A 440 -7.30 16.09 -8.68
C VAL A 440 -8.10 16.60 -7.50
N VAL A 441 -9.29 17.15 -7.80
CA VAL A 441 -10.19 17.71 -6.79
C VAL A 441 -11.02 16.61 -6.14
N GLN A 442 -10.91 16.48 -4.83
CA GLN A 442 -11.84 15.70 -4.02
C GLN A 442 -13.17 16.42 -3.87
N ASP A 443 -14.28 15.69 -3.91
CA ASP A 443 -15.63 16.21 -3.63
C ASP A 443 -16.34 15.24 -2.65
N ILE A 444 -16.43 15.63 -1.39
CA ILE A 444 -17.14 14.88 -0.36
C ILE A 444 -18.44 15.59 -0.05
N TYR A 445 -19.54 15.03 -0.54
CA TYR A 445 -20.89 15.55 -0.33
C TYR A 445 -21.01 17.05 -0.61
N GLY A 446 -20.29 17.54 -1.64
CA GLY A 446 -20.30 18.96 -2.05
C GLY A 446 -19.23 19.83 -1.38
N TYR A 447 -18.36 19.29 -0.56
CA TYR A 447 -17.18 19.96 -0.02
C TYR A 447 -15.95 19.60 -0.87
N ARG A 448 -15.26 20.62 -1.40
CA ARG A 448 -14.18 20.46 -2.39
C ARG A 448 -12.85 20.93 -1.84
N ARG A 449 -11.79 20.11 -2.03
CA ARG A 449 -10.42 20.44 -1.64
C ARG A 449 -9.38 19.73 -2.51
N LEU A 450 -8.14 20.17 -2.47
CA LEU A 450 -6.97 19.54 -3.06
C LEU A 450 -6.19 18.77 -1.99
N MET A 451 -5.49 17.72 -2.40
CA MET A 451 -4.78 16.83 -1.50
C MET A 451 -3.39 17.32 -1.14
N PHE A 452 -2.90 16.96 0.04
CA PHE A 452 -1.47 16.89 0.33
C PHE A 452 -0.82 15.84 -0.60
N THR A 453 0.36 16.13 -1.15
CA THR A 453 0.98 15.27 -2.17
C THR A 453 2.42 14.95 -1.84
N ILE A 454 2.76 13.66 -1.95
CA ILE A 454 4.13 13.14 -1.92
C ILE A 454 4.39 12.48 -3.26
N PHE A 455 5.51 12.81 -3.92
CA PHE A 455 5.98 12.08 -5.09
C PHE A 455 7.13 11.16 -4.69
N GLU A 456 7.01 9.87 -4.98
CA GLU A 456 8.18 9.03 -5.02
C GLU A 456 8.89 9.29 -6.34
N ASP A 457 9.98 10.01 -6.28
CA ASP A 457 10.73 10.38 -7.45
C ASP A 457 12.22 10.04 -7.24
N GLY A 458 12.65 8.93 -7.82
CA GLY A 458 14.04 8.47 -7.85
C GLY A 458 14.92 9.27 -8.79
N ARG A 459 14.45 10.42 -9.31
CA ARG A 459 15.25 11.29 -10.15
C ARG A 459 16.51 11.72 -9.43
N PRO A 460 17.60 11.84 -10.17
CA PRO A 460 18.86 12.17 -9.56
C PRO A 460 18.81 13.57 -8.94
N TRP A 461 19.50 13.70 -7.84
CA TRP A 461 19.98 14.98 -7.37
C TRP A 461 20.83 15.62 -8.48
N PRO A 462 20.88 16.97 -8.57
CA PRO A 462 21.70 17.60 -9.59
C PRO A 462 23.15 17.06 -9.62
N GLU A 463 23.46 16.34 -10.68
CA GLU A 463 24.76 15.76 -10.99
C GLU A 463 25.21 16.28 -12.37
N PRO A 464 26.49 16.17 -12.76
CA PRO A 464 26.92 16.52 -14.12
C PRO A 464 26.01 15.85 -15.17
N GLY A 465 25.42 16.64 -16.06
CA GLY A 465 24.47 16.22 -17.08
C GLY A 465 23.00 16.23 -16.61
N TRP A 466 22.70 16.74 -15.42
CA TRP A 466 21.32 16.90 -14.92
C TRP A 466 20.53 17.95 -15.71
N GLU A 467 21.20 18.88 -16.36
CA GLU A 467 20.59 19.95 -17.17
C GLU A 467 19.73 19.40 -18.31
N GLU A 468 19.94 18.14 -18.67
CA GLU A 468 19.16 17.44 -19.69
C GLU A 468 18.03 16.57 -19.09
N LYS A 469 17.88 16.56 -17.77
CA LYS A 469 16.93 15.71 -17.05
C LYS A 469 16.14 16.54 -16.08
N SER A 470 14.83 16.31 -16.03
CA SER A 470 14.00 16.86 -14.95
C SER A 470 14.48 16.32 -13.60
N THR A 471 14.59 17.19 -12.62
CA THR A 471 15.04 16.86 -11.27
C THR A 471 13.88 17.06 -10.27
N TYR A 472 14.03 16.51 -9.06
CA TYR A 472 13.02 16.74 -8.03
C TYR A 472 12.93 18.23 -7.61
N LEU A 473 13.98 19.02 -7.78
CA LEU A 473 13.95 20.46 -7.52
C LEU A 473 12.96 21.17 -8.43
N GLU A 474 12.93 20.83 -9.71
CA GLU A 474 11.98 21.39 -10.67
C GLU A 474 10.54 21.04 -10.32
N LEU A 475 10.28 19.81 -9.84
CA LEU A 475 8.97 19.44 -9.34
C LEU A 475 8.58 20.22 -8.07
N ALA A 476 9.51 20.42 -7.14
CA ALA A 476 9.28 21.20 -5.94
C ALA A 476 9.00 22.68 -6.28
N GLU A 477 9.70 23.25 -7.27
CA GLU A 477 9.43 24.62 -7.77
C GLU A 477 8.05 24.70 -8.47
N ALA A 478 7.71 23.71 -9.30
CA ALA A 478 6.43 23.64 -10.01
C ALA A 478 5.24 23.46 -9.05
N LYS A 479 5.44 22.77 -7.93
CA LYS A 479 4.43 22.46 -6.89
C LYS A 479 5.01 22.69 -5.49
N PRO A 480 5.06 23.92 -5.00
CA PRO A 480 5.65 24.23 -3.68
C PRO A 480 4.95 23.57 -2.48
N GLY A 481 3.75 23.06 -2.68
CA GLY A 481 3.03 22.31 -1.64
C GLY A 481 3.22 20.78 -1.70
N ALA A 482 4.03 20.27 -2.64
CA ALA A 482 4.33 18.85 -2.75
C ALA A 482 5.65 18.49 -2.07
N PHE A 483 5.75 17.24 -1.62
CA PHE A 483 6.94 16.69 -0.98
C PHE A 483 7.55 15.61 -1.85
N GLN A 484 8.86 15.43 -1.71
CA GLN A 484 9.62 14.41 -2.40
C GLN A 484 9.99 13.28 -1.46
N TRP A 485 9.82 12.06 -1.95
CA TRP A 485 10.28 10.86 -1.29
C TRP A 485 11.70 10.55 -1.76
N GLY A 486 12.69 11.05 -1.02
CA GLY A 486 14.09 10.82 -1.36
C GLY A 486 14.71 9.67 -0.56
N PRO A 487 15.55 8.82 -1.18
CA PRO A 487 16.16 7.68 -0.49
C PRO A 487 17.28 8.08 0.48
N LEU A 488 17.57 9.36 0.64
CA LEU A 488 18.73 9.82 1.36
C LEU A 488 18.71 9.51 2.86
N VAL A 489 17.62 9.86 3.51
CA VAL A 489 17.52 9.78 4.97
C VAL A 489 17.16 8.35 5.38
N PHE A 490 16.65 7.58 4.44
CA PHE A 490 16.46 6.15 4.57
C PHE A 490 17.81 5.46 4.28
N ALA A 491 18.52 5.13 5.33
CA ALA A 491 19.90 4.66 5.24
C ALA A 491 19.96 3.18 4.90
N HIS A 492 19.77 2.81 3.64
CA HIS A 492 19.77 1.43 3.16
C HIS A 492 20.96 0.60 3.67
N ASN A 493 22.14 1.22 3.80
CA ASN A 493 23.36 0.53 4.15
C ASN A 493 23.78 0.73 5.62
N THR A 494 22.93 1.28 6.47
CA THR A 494 23.30 1.57 7.87
C THR A 494 23.76 0.34 8.63
N PRO A 495 23.23 -0.87 8.45
CA PRO A 495 23.72 -2.06 9.10
C PRO A 495 25.20 -2.39 8.83
N THR A 496 25.78 -1.89 7.74
CA THR A 496 27.18 -2.13 7.33
C THR A 496 28.08 -0.92 7.47
N LEU A 497 27.52 0.26 7.74
CA LEU A 497 28.28 1.51 7.79
C LEU A 497 28.53 1.98 9.21
N LYS A 498 29.79 2.03 9.60
CA LYS A 498 30.25 2.84 10.73
C LYS A 498 30.43 4.27 10.28
N GLY A 499 29.92 5.23 11.05
CA GLY A 499 29.99 6.63 10.65
C GLY A 499 29.27 6.93 9.33
N PHE A 500 28.04 6.41 9.19
CA PHE A 500 27.22 6.58 8.00
C PHE A 500 27.15 8.04 7.55
N TRP A 501 26.85 8.94 8.47
CA TRP A 501 26.67 10.37 8.20
C TRP A 501 27.96 11.06 7.78
N ASP A 502 29.09 10.61 8.29
CA ASP A 502 30.39 11.09 7.85
C ASP A 502 30.65 10.76 6.38
N ARG A 503 30.44 9.51 6.00
CA ARG A 503 30.60 9.04 4.62
C ARG A 503 29.60 9.66 3.64
N LYS A 504 28.43 10.08 4.12
CA LYS A 504 27.36 10.73 3.35
C LYS A 504 27.24 12.23 3.62
N TRP A 505 28.30 12.84 4.17
CA TRP A 505 28.26 14.21 4.65
C TRP A 505 27.72 15.23 3.63
N ARG A 506 28.17 15.16 2.39
CA ARG A 506 27.67 16.05 1.33
C ARG A 506 26.13 15.99 1.26
N ARG A 507 25.62 14.79 1.23
CA ARG A 507 24.18 14.55 1.10
C ARG A 507 23.40 15.01 2.35
N VAL A 508 23.99 14.81 3.54
CA VAL A 508 23.42 15.34 4.79
C VAL A 508 23.32 16.87 4.75
N CYS A 509 24.36 17.55 4.27
CA CYS A 509 24.32 19.00 4.09
C CYS A 509 23.23 19.44 3.10
N GLU A 510 23.07 18.74 1.99
CA GLU A 510 22.01 19.02 1.01
C GLU A 510 20.63 18.99 1.67
N VAL A 511 20.31 17.96 2.49
CA VAL A 511 19.04 17.90 3.23
C VAL A 511 18.89 19.05 4.20
N ILE A 512 19.94 19.36 4.96
CA ILE A 512 19.91 20.42 5.96
C ILE A 512 19.64 21.82 5.35
N PHE A 513 20.14 22.06 4.16
CA PHE A 513 20.04 23.39 3.53
C PHE A 513 18.95 23.50 2.46
N GLN A 514 18.39 22.38 1.98
CA GLN A 514 17.44 22.35 0.87
C GLN A 514 16.35 21.28 1.04
N GLY A 515 16.23 20.69 2.21
CA GLY A 515 15.37 19.53 2.44
C GLY A 515 13.98 19.82 2.98
N ASP A 516 13.51 21.06 2.98
CA ASP A 516 12.21 21.47 3.53
C ASP A 516 11.00 20.83 2.82
N HIS A 517 11.19 20.35 1.59
CA HIS A 517 10.19 19.59 0.81
C HIS A 517 10.45 18.07 0.76
N TRP A 518 11.26 17.56 1.66
CA TRP A 518 11.57 16.12 1.68
C TRP A 518 10.85 15.39 2.78
N ILE A 519 10.44 14.15 2.45
CA ILE A 519 10.10 13.16 3.48
C ILE A 519 11.41 12.66 4.07
N THR A 520 11.55 12.77 5.38
CA THR A 520 12.73 12.36 6.14
C THR A 520 12.39 11.21 7.08
N GLY A 521 13.37 10.42 7.52
CA GLY A 521 13.14 9.29 8.44
C GLY A 521 14.33 8.38 8.60
N CYS A 522 14.32 7.50 9.58
CA CYS A 522 15.31 6.46 9.79
C CYS A 522 15.10 5.28 8.85
N GLY A 523 13.86 4.82 8.74
CA GLY A 523 13.48 3.66 7.97
C GLY A 523 12.07 3.76 7.40
N ASN A 524 11.84 3.08 6.29
CA ASN A 524 10.54 2.85 5.69
C ASN A 524 10.44 1.37 5.30
N HIS A 525 9.33 0.96 4.71
CA HIS A 525 9.10 -0.41 4.26
C HIS A 525 10.20 -0.94 3.32
N ASP A 526 10.70 -0.08 2.39
CA ASP A 526 11.76 -0.43 1.46
C ASP A 526 13.13 -0.58 2.10
N THR A 527 13.50 0.34 3.00
CA THR A 527 14.83 0.32 3.61
C THR A 527 15.00 -0.86 4.55
N VAL A 528 13.96 -1.23 5.30
CA VAL A 528 13.98 -2.40 6.17
C VAL A 528 14.11 -3.67 5.33
N ARG A 529 13.36 -3.79 4.24
CA ARG A 529 13.50 -4.90 3.30
C ARG A 529 14.90 -4.98 2.70
N ARG A 530 15.45 -3.84 2.24
CA ARG A 530 16.81 -3.81 1.67
C ARG A 530 17.88 -4.20 2.70
N GLY A 531 17.63 -3.96 3.98
CA GLY A 531 18.46 -4.49 5.06
C GLY A 531 18.49 -6.01 5.09
N ASN A 532 17.39 -6.69 4.79
CA ASN A 532 17.32 -8.15 4.69
C ASN A 532 18.15 -8.71 3.52
N GLN A 533 18.46 -7.89 2.53
CA GLN A 533 19.22 -8.28 1.33
C GLN A 533 20.72 -8.05 1.46
N ILE A 534 21.19 -7.54 2.60
CA ILE A 534 22.62 -7.35 2.84
C ILE A 534 23.29 -8.72 2.99
N ASP A 535 24.36 -8.92 2.21
CA ASP A 535 25.15 -10.14 2.25
C ASP A 535 25.76 -10.34 3.65
N LEU A 536 25.71 -11.57 4.18
CA LEU A 536 26.27 -11.91 5.48
C LEU A 536 27.81 -11.80 5.52
N ASP A 537 28.47 -11.88 4.36
CA ASP A 537 29.91 -11.66 4.22
C ASP A 537 30.29 -10.17 4.21
N ALA A 538 29.29 -9.26 4.19
CA ALA A 538 29.53 -7.82 4.26
C ALA A 538 30.11 -7.42 5.63
N ASN A 539 30.76 -6.28 5.66
CA ASN A 539 31.33 -5.73 6.91
C ASN A 539 30.21 -5.17 7.80
N ILE A 540 29.57 -6.03 8.59
CA ILE A 540 28.46 -5.69 9.47
C ILE A 540 28.93 -4.78 10.62
N ASN A 541 28.12 -3.76 10.92
CA ASN A 541 28.38 -2.82 12.00
C ASN A 541 27.92 -3.38 13.36
N TRP A 542 28.72 -4.26 13.95
CA TRP A 542 28.44 -4.89 15.25
C TRP A 542 28.39 -3.92 16.44
N ASN A 543 28.67 -2.62 16.25
CA ASN A 543 28.41 -1.62 17.29
C ASN A 543 26.89 -1.38 17.51
N LEU A 544 26.06 -1.79 16.57
CA LEU A 544 24.61 -1.63 16.65
C LEU A 544 23.93 -2.75 17.44
N GLY A 545 24.54 -3.93 17.54
CA GLY A 545 23.95 -5.06 18.28
C GLY A 545 24.82 -6.31 18.23
N ASP A 546 24.45 -7.30 19.04
CA ASP A 546 25.14 -8.59 19.15
C ASP A 546 24.58 -9.65 18.17
N THR A 547 23.36 -9.45 17.64
CA THR A 547 22.71 -10.32 16.67
C THR A 547 22.28 -9.51 15.44
N LEU A 548 22.06 -10.18 14.29
CA LEU A 548 21.61 -9.53 13.07
C LEU A 548 20.28 -8.77 13.24
N PRO A 549 19.25 -9.33 13.89
CA PRO A 549 18.03 -8.57 14.18
C PRO A 549 18.29 -7.32 15.02
N GLN A 550 19.13 -7.38 16.03
CA GLN A 550 19.49 -6.20 16.84
C GLN A 550 20.21 -5.14 16.00
N VAL A 551 21.16 -5.55 15.16
CA VAL A 551 21.85 -4.63 14.23
C VAL A 551 20.86 -3.95 13.30
N LEU A 552 19.94 -4.69 12.71
CA LEU A 552 18.95 -4.16 11.78
C LEU A 552 18.00 -3.19 12.50
N ASN A 553 17.42 -3.59 13.60
CA ASN A 553 16.51 -2.77 14.40
C ASN A 553 17.18 -1.47 14.86
N ARG A 554 18.42 -1.56 15.34
CA ARG A 554 19.20 -0.38 15.78
C ARG A 554 19.60 0.52 14.62
N ALA A 555 19.79 -0.02 13.42
CA ALA A 555 20.07 0.76 12.24
C ALA A 555 18.89 1.64 11.81
N TYR A 556 17.68 1.08 11.86
CA TYR A 556 16.45 1.75 11.36
C TYR A 556 15.58 2.36 12.47
N ASN A 557 15.95 2.19 13.74
CA ASN A 557 15.32 2.84 14.89
C ASN A 557 16.38 3.49 15.81
N ASN A 558 17.44 4.05 15.22
CA ASN A 558 18.56 4.62 15.93
C ASN A 558 18.16 5.91 16.68
N PRO A 559 18.29 6.00 18.02
CA PRO A 559 17.86 7.17 18.79
C PRO A 559 18.55 8.47 18.40
N ALA A 560 19.85 8.46 18.05
CA ALA A 560 20.54 9.66 17.58
C ALA A 560 19.99 10.16 16.25
N THR A 561 19.69 9.23 15.33
CA THR A 561 19.06 9.58 14.04
C THR A 561 17.63 10.07 14.24
N LEU A 562 16.85 9.46 15.11
CA LEU A 562 15.49 9.91 15.45
C LEU A 562 15.49 11.32 16.06
N LEU A 563 16.44 11.64 16.95
CA LEU A 563 16.63 12.98 17.48
C LEU A 563 16.92 13.98 16.37
N TRP A 564 17.81 13.64 15.44
CA TRP A 564 18.14 14.49 14.30
C TRP A 564 16.90 14.71 13.41
N VAL A 565 16.18 13.64 13.02
CA VAL A 565 15.02 13.69 12.14
C VAL A 565 13.89 14.53 12.74
N HIS A 566 13.47 14.20 13.97
CA HIS A 566 12.31 14.85 14.60
C HIS A 566 12.65 16.16 15.30
N GLY A 567 13.88 16.29 15.83
CA GLY A 567 14.26 17.42 16.69
C GLY A 567 15.02 18.54 16.00
N PHE A 568 15.57 18.31 14.81
CA PHE A 568 16.47 19.28 14.20
C PHE A 568 16.33 19.44 12.68
N SER A 569 16.23 18.33 11.91
CA SER A 569 16.25 18.33 10.46
C SER A 569 15.07 19.11 9.85
N PRO A 570 15.27 19.84 8.74
CA PRO A 570 14.16 20.29 7.91
C PRO A 570 13.42 19.09 7.28
N GLY A 571 12.33 19.37 6.56
CA GLY A 571 11.52 18.39 5.90
C GLY A 571 10.44 17.79 6.79
N LEU A 572 9.86 16.70 6.37
CA LEU A 572 8.70 16.08 7.00
C LEU A 572 9.04 14.68 7.50
N PRO A 573 9.17 14.49 8.82
CA PRO A 573 9.47 13.18 9.41
C PRO A 573 8.41 12.14 9.14
N MET A 574 8.87 10.91 8.82
CA MET A 574 8.05 9.73 8.71
C MET A 574 8.72 8.56 9.42
N ASP A 575 7.94 7.84 10.22
CA ASP A 575 8.33 6.58 10.83
C ASP A 575 7.55 5.41 10.20
N PHE A 576 8.18 4.25 10.13
CA PHE A 576 7.53 3.00 9.73
C PHE A 576 7.23 2.16 10.98
N LEU A 577 5.98 1.73 11.13
CA LEU A 577 5.49 1.11 12.36
C LEU A 577 6.30 -0.12 12.77
N ASN A 578 6.56 -1.05 11.84
CA ASN A 578 7.32 -2.26 12.14
C ASN A 578 8.75 -1.93 12.63
N ALA A 579 9.41 -0.93 12.02
CA ALA A 579 10.72 -0.47 12.50
C ALA A 579 10.61 0.14 13.92
N SER A 580 9.60 0.97 14.17
CA SER A 580 9.39 1.64 15.47
C SER A 580 9.06 0.66 16.60
N LEU A 581 8.44 -0.46 16.29
CA LEU A 581 8.13 -1.56 17.24
C LEU A 581 9.20 -2.66 17.26
N GLU A 582 10.26 -2.52 16.45
CA GLU A 582 11.34 -3.51 16.33
C GLU A 582 10.81 -4.91 15.94
N THR A 583 9.78 -4.95 15.07
CA THR A 583 9.14 -6.17 14.59
C THR A 583 9.63 -6.59 13.22
N PRO A 584 9.58 -7.87 12.86
CA PRO A 584 9.97 -8.34 11.53
C PRO A 584 9.22 -7.65 10.40
N TRP A 585 9.91 -7.49 9.25
CA TRP A 585 9.34 -6.96 8.03
C TRP A 585 10.01 -7.53 6.78
N GLY A 586 9.22 -8.02 5.82
CA GLY A 586 9.67 -8.51 4.52
C GLY A 586 8.60 -8.29 3.44
N PHE A 587 9.02 -8.35 2.15
CA PHE A 587 8.12 -8.20 0.99
C PHE A 587 7.67 -9.57 0.48
N PHE A 588 6.69 -10.14 1.11
CA PHE A 588 6.12 -11.39 0.67
C PHE A 588 5.09 -11.12 -0.42
N ARG A 589 5.51 -11.31 -1.68
CA ARG A 589 4.71 -11.06 -2.88
C ARG A 589 4.08 -12.36 -3.35
N ASN A 590 2.78 -12.35 -3.52
CA ASN A 590 2.10 -13.42 -4.23
C ASN A 590 1.85 -12.96 -5.67
N THR A 591 2.82 -13.15 -6.52
CA THR A 591 2.70 -12.94 -7.96
C THR A 591 2.23 -14.23 -8.63
N ASP A 592 2.07 -14.25 -9.94
CA ASP A 592 1.64 -15.44 -10.66
C ASP A 592 2.45 -16.71 -10.27
N ASP A 593 1.98 -17.89 -10.63
CA ASP A 593 2.55 -19.19 -10.23
C ASP A 593 4.06 -19.30 -10.41
N ARG A 594 4.62 -18.69 -11.43
CA ARG A 594 6.06 -18.69 -11.71
C ARG A 594 6.81 -17.85 -10.67
N TYR A 595 6.25 -16.70 -10.29
CA TYR A 595 6.89 -15.76 -9.38
C TYR A 595 6.74 -16.13 -7.91
N GLY A 596 5.69 -16.86 -7.52
CA GLY A 596 5.49 -17.28 -6.13
C GLY A 596 6.71 -18.00 -5.54
N VAL A 597 7.34 -18.89 -6.28
CA VAL A 597 8.59 -19.56 -5.86
C VAL A 597 9.78 -18.60 -5.89
N LYS A 598 9.83 -17.65 -6.82
CA LYS A 598 10.88 -16.63 -6.91
C LYS A 598 10.99 -15.80 -5.64
N VAL A 599 9.88 -15.50 -4.98
CA VAL A 599 9.86 -14.74 -3.73
C VAL A 599 10.70 -15.38 -2.63
N VAL A 600 10.74 -16.71 -2.56
CA VAL A 600 11.59 -17.41 -1.59
C VAL A 600 13.06 -17.05 -1.82
N SER A 601 13.50 -16.99 -3.08
CA SER A 601 14.89 -16.62 -3.40
C SER A 601 15.19 -15.14 -3.12
N GLU A 602 14.22 -14.25 -3.32
CA GLU A 602 14.37 -12.82 -3.10
C GLU A 602 14.36 -12.45 -1.60
N GLU A 603 13.60 -13.19 -0.79
CA GLU A 603 13.37 -12.86 0.62
C GLU A 603 14.03 -13.86 1.60
N VAL A 604 14.92 -14.73 1.12
CA VAL A 604 15.65 -15.68 2.00
C VAL A 604 16.42 -14.96 3.11
N GLY A 605 16.97 -13.79 2.84
CA GLY A 605 17.67 -12.95 3.81
C GLY A 605 16.80 -12.48 4.97
N PHE A 606 15.48 -12.45 4.81
CA PHE A 606 14.55 -12.19 5.90
C PHE A 606 14.72 -13.16 7.06
N LEU A 607 14.91 -14.45 6.76
CA LEU A 607 15.15 -15.45 7.79
C LEU A 607 16.45 -15.18 8.57
N ASP A 608 17.48 -14.65 7.92
CA ASP A 608 18.76 -14.36 8.53
C ASP A 608 18.74 -13.09 9.37
N TRP A 609 18.18 -12.02 8.81
CA TRP A 609 18.21 -10.70 9.40
C TRP A 609 17.11 -10.41 10.42
N GLN A 610 15.99 -11.15 10.38
CA GLN A 610 14.81 -10.83 11.18
C GLN A 610 14.38 -11.94 12.14
N ILE A 611 14.74 -13.20 11.85
CA ILE A 611 14.21 -14.34 12.59
C ILE A 611 15.32 -14.97 13.46
N GLU A 612 15.09 -14.93 14.78
CA GLU A 612 15.92 -15.63 15.76
C GLU A 612 15.37 -17.03 16.05
N PRO A 613 16.22 -18.00 16.46
CA PRO A 613 15.78 -19.36 16.77
C PRO A 613 14.65 -19.42 17.81
N ASP A 614 14.72 -18.58 18.85
CA ASP A 614 13.72 -18.54 19.92
C ASP A 614 12.35 -18.07 19.38
N LEU A 615 12.31 -17.12 18.43
CA LEU A 615 11.09 -16.69 17.76
C LEU A 615 10.52 -17.82 16.90
N TYR A 616 11.37 -18.50 16.12
CA TYR A 616 10.93 -19.62 15.30
C TYR A 616 10.32 -20.76 16.13
N GLN A 617 10.85 -21.04 17.31
CA GLN A 617 10.37 -22.12 18.20
C GLN A 617 9.01 -21.83 18.86
N GLN A 618 8.53 -20.59 18.83
CA GLN A 618 7.20 -20.28 19.39
C GLN A 618 6.11 -21.08 18.67
N PRO A 619 5.10 -21.61 19.40
CA PRO A 619 4.07 -22.49 18.81
C PRO A 619 3.28 -21.86 17.66
N GLN A 620 3.03 -20.55 17.73
CA GLN A 620 2.28 -19.79 16.75
C GLN A 620 3.12 -19.34 15.56
N ALA A 621 4.46 -19.36 15.65
CA ALA A 621 5.34 -18.92 14.58
C ALA A 621 5.52 -20.01 13.52
N PHE A 622 5.44 -19.66 12.26
CA PHE A 622 5.69 -20.52 11.10
C PHE A 622 4.92 -21.86 11.08
N PRO A 623 3.60 -21.86 11.34
CA PRO A 623 2.84 -23.09 11.50
C PRO A 623 2.76 -23.92 10.22
N GLN A 624 2.69 -23.28 9.04
CA GLN A 624 2.58 -23.99 7.77
C GLN A 624 3.90 -24.64 7.35
N LEU A 625 5.01 -23.92 7.50
CA LEU A 625 6.35 -24.45 7.23
C LEU A 625 6.70 -25.59 8.19
N LYS A 626 6.34 -25.50 9.46
CA LYS A 626 6.47 -26.60 10.42
C LYS A 626 5.61 -27.80 10.03
N ALA A 627 4.40 -27.59 9.50
CA ALA A 627 3.54 -28.65 9.01
C ALA A 627 4.14 -29.38 7.77
N LEU A 628 4.99 -28.71 6.98
CA LEU A 628 5.78 -29.31 5.92
C LEU A 628 7.01 -30.10 6.44
N GLY A 629 7.30 -30.01 7.74
CA GLY A 629 8.36 -30.75 8.41
C GLY A 629 9.63 -29.95 8.72
N PHE A 630 9.64 -28.61 8.51
CA PHE A 630 10.75 -27.74 8.90
C PHE A 630 10.67 -27.45 10.40
N GLU A 631 11.21 -28.34 11.23
CA GLU A 631 11.12 -28.27 12.69
C GLU A 631 12.06 -27.22 13.30
N THR A 632 13.15 -26.90 12.59
CA THR A 632 14.13 -25.90 13.05
C THR A 632 14.35 -24.79 12.02
N LEU A 633 14.74 -23.61 12.51
CA LEU A 633 15.09 -22.48 11.66
C LEU A 633 16.27 -22.81 10.73
N ASP A 634 17.25 -23.58 11.18
CA ASP A 634 18.42 -23.95 10.38
C ASP A 634 18.04 -24.85 9.19
N GLN A 635 17.10 -25.80 9.37
CA GLN A 635 16.55 -26.59 8.27
C GLN A 635 15.88 -25.70 7.23
N LEU A 636 15.07 -24.75 7.67
CA LEU A 636 14.38 -23.81 6.78
C LEU A 636 15.36 -22.91 6.03
N LYS A 637 16.31 -22.29 6.72
CA LYS A 637 17.37 -21.46 6.14
C LYS A 637 18.19 -22.21 5.11
N GLY A 638 18.62 -23.41 5.48
CA GLY A 638 19.41 -24.27 4.61
C GLY A 638 18.67 -24.57 3.30
N PHE A 639 17.41 -25.02 3.41
CA PHE A 639 16.63 -25.33 2.21
C PHE A 639 16.31 -24.08 1.38
N ALA A 640 15.90 -22.98 1.99
CA ALA A 640 15.57 -21.75 1.26
C ALA A 640 16.78 -21.19 0.48
N ARG A 641 18.00 -21.24 1.07
CA ARG A 641 19.23 -20.84 0.38
C ARG A 641 19.56 -21.77 -0.79
N ALA A 642 19.48 -23.08 -0.56
CA ALA A 642 19.74 -24.06 -1.60
C ALA A 642 18.72 -23.96 -2.74
N LEU A 643 17.45 -23.68 -2.43
CA LEU A 643 16.40 -23.43 -3.42
C LEU A 643 16.72 -22.16 -4.24
N ARG A 644 17.14 -21.07 -3.58
CA ARG A 644 17.60 -19.85 -4.27
C ARG A 644 18.72 -20.16 -5.27
N ASP A 645 19.74 -20.90 -4.85
CA ASP A 645 20.89 -21.23 -5.69
C ASP A 645 20.45 -22.09 -6.88
N ALA A 646 19.59 -23.10 -6.68
CA ALA A 646 19.04 -23.90 -7.76
C ALA A 646 18.17 -23.07 -8.73
N MET A 647 17.42 -22.10 -8.25
CA MET A 647 16.62 -21.20 -9.10
C MET A 647 17.48 -20.27 -9.96
N VAL A 648 18.58 -19.78 -9.44
CA VAL A 648 19.52 -18.93 -10.20
C VAL A 648 20.22 -19.76 -11.30
N GLU A 649 20.68 -20.96 -10.98
CA GLU A 649 21.35 -21.84 -11.94
C GLU A 649 20.43 -22.30 -13.08
N THR A 650 19.14 -22.39 -12.87
CA THR A 650 18.15 -22.83 -13.88
C THR A 650 17.42 -21.67 -14.56
N ASP A 651 17.83 -20.42 -14.36
CA ASP A 651 17.11 -19.23 -14.83
C ASP A 651 15.59 -19.29 -14.48
N TYR A 652 15.30 -19.69 -13.24
CA TYR A 652 13.94 -19.84 -12.67
C TYR A 652 13.03 -20.85 -13.40
N ASN A 653 13.60 -21.90 -14.01
CA ASN A 653 12.83 -23.00 -14.58
C ASN A 653 12.40 -23.96 -13.46
N LEU A 654 11.13 -23.95 -13.07
CA LEU A 654 10.63 -24.72 -11.91
C LEU A 654 10.69 -26.23 -12.11
N GLU A 655 10.54 -26.73 -13.33
CA GLU A 655 10.66 -28.15 -13.64
C GLU A 655 12.11 -28.63 -13.42
N GLU A 656 13.08 -27.85 -13.87
CA GLU A 656 14.50 -28.14 -13.66
C GLU A 656 14.88 -28.02 -12.19
N VAL A 657 14.39 -26.98 -11.48
CA VAL A 657 14.58 -26.83 -10.03
C VAL A 657 14.06 -28.05 -9.28
N ALA A 658 12.84 -28.50 -9.61
CA ALA A 658 12.25 -29.68 -8.97
C ALA A 658 13.08 -30.95 -9.23
N GLN A 659 13.57 -31.12 -10.46
CA GLN A 659 14.43 -32.29 -10.83
C GLN A 659 15.76 -32.25 -10.07
N ILE A 660 16.43 -31.10 -10.01
CA ILE A 660 17.67 -30.91 -9.26
C ILE A 660 17.44 -31.22 -7.78
N CYS A 661 16.42 -30.65 -7.16
CA CYS A 661 16.08 -30.89 -5.77
C CYS A 661 15.79 -32.36 -5.49
N GLN A 662 15.02 -33.04 -6.36
CA GLN A 662 14.79 -34.49 -6.23
C GLN A 662 16.08 -35.33 -6.37
N HIS A 663 16.95 -34.93 -7.30
CA HIS A 663 18.21 -35.63 -7.53
C HIS A 663 19.18 -35.47 -6.36
N CYS A 664 19.25 -34.28 -5.76
CA CYS A 664 20.15 -33.97 -4.66
C CYS A 664 19.62 -34.41 -3.28
N LEU A 665 18.31 -34.31 -3.03
CA LEU A 665 17.67 -34.44 -1.72
C LEU A 665 16.69 -35.62 -1.62
N GLY A 666 16.30 -36.22 -2.75
CA GLY A 666 15.31 -37.30 -2.80
C GLY A 666 15.79 -38.63 -2.22
N ASP A 667 14.87 -39.58 -2.05
CA ASP A 667 15.15 -40.95 -1.57
C ASP A 667 16.19 -41.72 -2.46
N LYS A 668 16.36 -41.28 -3.70
CA LYS A 668 17.30 -41.80 -4.68
C LYS A 668 18.50 -40.91 -4.92
N ALA A 669 18.75 -39.96 -4.02
CA ALA A 669 19.83 -39.00 -4.14
C ALA A 669 21.18 -39.73 -4.37
N ASP A 670 21.87 -39.41 -5.45
CA ASP A 670 23.17 -39.98 -5.80
C ASP A 670 24.25 -38.99 -5.31
N LYS A 671 24.80 -39.29 -4.14
CA LYS A 671 25.84 -38.47 -3.51
C LYS A 671 27.07 -38.44 -4.39
N GLY A 672 27.37 -37.34 -5.01
CA GLY A 672 28.53 -37.11 -5.88
C GLY A 672 28.18 -36.69 -7.30
N ILE A 673 26.90 -36.58 -7.64
CA ILE A 673 26.43 -36.08 -8.93
C ILE A 673 25.59 -34.79 -8.75
N CYS A 674 25.37 -34.29 -7.52
CA CYS A 674 24.65 -33.05 -7.30
C CYS A 674 25.52 -31.86 -7.76
N GLU A 675 25.03 -31.14 -8.77
CA GLU A 675 25.72 -29.94 -9.32
C GLU A 675 25.54 -28.67 -8.46
N VAL A 676 24.68 -28.73 -7.45
CA VAL A 676 24.41 -27.63 -6.52
C VAL A 676 24.98 -27.98 -5.13
N PRO A 677 26.18 -27.50 -4.77
CA PRO A 677 26.86 -27.87 -3.51
C PRO A 677 26.00 -27.62 -2.26
N ALA A 678 25.23 -26.52 -2.24
CA ALA A 678 24.35 -26.20 -1.12
C ALA A 678 23.23 -27.23 -0.89
N LEU A 679 22.74 -27.91 -1.93
CA LEU A 679 21.77 -29.00 -1.84
C LEU A 679 22.43 -30.30 -1.37
N GLU A 680 23.67 -30.56 -1.80
CA GLU A 680 24.43 -31.74 -1.38
C GLU A 680 24.74 -31.68 0.13
N GLU A 681 25.11 -30.52 0.65
CA GLU A 681 25.37 -30.31 2.08
C GLU A 681 24.13 -30.53 2.96
N LEU A 682 22.94 -30.27 2.43
CA LEU A 682 21.66 -30.45 3.11
C LEU A 682 21.20 -31.92 3.20
N ASN A 683 21.75 -32.82 2.44
CA ASN A 683 21.29 -34.23 2.40
C ASN A 683 21.66 -34.97 3.71
N GLN A 684 20.89 -34.66 4.76
CA GLN A 684 21.00 -35.22 6.11
C GLN A 684 19.74 -36.03 6.50
N PRO A 685 19.84 -37.02 7.40
CA PRO A 685 18.69 -37.80 7.85
C PRO A 685 17.54 -37.01 8.49
N SER A 686 17.80 -35.77 8.90
CA SER A 686 16.83 -34.90 9.54
C SER A 686 16.00 -34.02 8.60
N LEU A 687 16.22 -34.17 7.27
CA LEU A 687 15.44 -33.37 6.31
C LEU A 687 13.96 -33.77 6.28
N PRO A 688 13.05 -32.81 6.06
CA PRO A 688 11.63 -33.10 5.91
C PRO A 688 11.37 -34.15 4.80
N ARG A 689 10.55 -35.15 5.09
CA ARG A 689 10.11 -36.14 4.08
C ARG A 689 9.45 -35.51 2.86
N PHE A 690 8.90 -34.30 3.03
CA PHE A 690 8.35 -33.48 1.97
C PHE A 690 9.37 -33.28 0.82
N LEU A 691 10.64 -33.10 1.14
CA LEU A 691 11.71 -32.83 0.16
C LEU A 691 12.07 -34.09 -0.67
N ALA A 692 11.85 -35.30 -0.13
CA ALA A 692 12.15 -36.56 -0.83
C ALA A 692 11.31 -36.78 -2.11
N THR A 693 10.17 -36.08 -2.19
CA THR A 693 9.22 -36.19 -3.32
C THR A 693 8.85 -34.82 -3.87
N LEU A 694 9.80 -33.88 -3.82
CA LEU A 694 9.59 -32.51 -4.28
C LEU A 694 9.29 -32.48 -5.78
N ASP A 695 8.22 -31.83 -6.15
CA ASP A 695 7.80 -31.55 -7.52
C ASP A 695 7.35 -30.08 -7.63
N VAL A 696 6.99 -29.60 -8.82
CA VAL A 696 6.55 -28.21 -9.00
C VAL A 696 5.36 -27.84 -8.10
N PRO A 697 4.29 -28.65 -7.95
CA PRO A 697 3.21 -28.37 -6.99
C PRO A 697 3.70 -28.21 -5.55
N LYS A 698 4.67 -29.01 -5.11
CA LYS A 698 5.24 -28.90 -3.76
C LYS A 698 6.17 -27.68 -3.60
N LEU A 699 6.93 -27.32 -4.65
CA LEU A 699 7.67 -26.06 -4.67
C LEU A 699 6.73 -24.87 -4.47
N LYS A 700 5.61 -24.85 -5.19
CA LYS A 700 4.57 -23.83 -5.04
C LYS A 700 3.94 -23.86 -3.63
N GLN A 701 3.65 -25.06 -3.10
CA GLN A 701 3.15 -25.23 -1.73
C GLN A 701 4.12 -24.68 -0.69
N PHE A 702 5.41 -24.93 -0.85
CA PHE A 702 6.46 -24.38 0.02
C PHE A 702 6.51 -22.85 -0.07
N ALA A 703 6.49 -22.29 -1.29
CA ALA A 703 6.51 -20.85 -1.50
C ALA A 703 5.29 -20.17 -0.87
N MET A 704 4.09 -20.75 -1.02
CA MET A 704 2.88 -20.22 -0.38
C MET A 704 2.98 -20.29 1.14
N ALA A 705 3.43 -21.41 1.72
CA ALA A 705 3.65 -21.53 3.15
C ALA A 705 4.68 -20.49 3.67
N PHE A 706 5.76 -20.27 2.92
CA PHE A 706 6.79 -19.29 3.24
C PHE A 706 6.22 -17.86 3.24
N MET A 707 5.42 -17.51 2.22
CA MET A 707 4.79 -16.19 2.13
C MET A 707 3.76 -15.95 3.23
N GLU A 708 2.88 -16.92 3.47
CA GLU A 708 1.82 -16.79 4.47
C GLU A 708 2.39 -16.72 5.88
N ASP A 709 3.32 -17.60 6.25
CA ASP A 709 3.98 -17.58 7.56
C ASP A 709 4.86 -16.33 7.71
N GLY A 710 5.60 -15.95 6.66
CA GLY A 710 6.42 -14.73 6.65
C GLY A 710 5.58 -13.47 6.80
N HIS A 711 4.42 -13.42 6.19
CA HIS A 711 3.50 -12.29 6.32
C HIS A 711 2.87 -12.23 7.71
N ASP A 712 2.46 -13.38 8.26
CA ASP A 712 1.86 -13.47 9.58
C ASP A 712 2.84 -13.03 10.69
N ILE A 713 4.10 -13.48 10.61
CA ILE A 713 5.12 -13.11 11.61
C ILE A 713 5.45 -11.60 11.57
N CYS A 714 5.16 -10.89 10.49
CA CYS A 714 5.29 -9.44 10.39
C CYS A 714 4.14 -8.68 11.08
N ASN A 715 3.08 -9.36 11.55
CA ASN A 715 1.97 -8.69 12.21
C ASN A 715 2.41 -8.16 13.58
N VAL A 716 2.38 -6.85 13.73
CA VAL A 716 2.80 -6.16 14.96
C VAL A 716 1.98 -6.56 16.20
N GLY A 717 0.76 -7.07 16.00
CA GLY A 717 -0.10 -7.55 17.08
C GLY A 717 0.52 -8.67 17.91
N HIS A 718 1.38 -9.50 17.31
CA HIS A 718 2.10 -10.56 18.01
C HIS A 718 3.12 -10.03 19.04
N TYR A 719 3.50 -8.75 18.94
CA TYR A 719 4.58 -8.13 19.71
C TYR A 719 4.11 -7.03 20.67
N PHE A 720 2.81 -6.77 20.78
CA PHE A 720 2.29 -5.68 21.62
C PHE A 720 2.72 -5.79 23.08
N ASP A 721 2.70 -6.99 23.64
CA ASP A 721 3.12 -7.23 25.02
C ASP A 721 4.65 -7.16 25.23
N ALA A 722 5.41 -7.32 24.14
CA ALA A 722 6.87 -7.27 24.14
C ALA A 722 7.42 -5.89 23.77
N ALA A 723 6.55 -4.93 23.39
CA ALA A 723 6.97 -3.60 22.97
C ALA A 723 7.78 -2.89 24.07
N ASN A 724 8.95 -2.35 23.70
CA ASN A 724 9.86 -1.69 24.63
C ASN A 724 9.32 -0.31 25.06
N PRO A 725 8.97 -0.11 26.36
CA PRO A 725 8.41 1.16 26.81
C PRO A 725 9.36 2.36 26.64
N ASP A 726 10.66 2.17 26.84
CA ASP A 726 11.65 3.24 26.74
C ASP A 726 11.76 3.74 25.30
N THR A 727 11.83 2.83 24.33
CA THR A 727 11.88 3.16 22.88
C THR A 727 10.58 3.82 22.43
N CYS A 728 9.43 3.23 22.74
CA CYS A 728 8.13 3.74 22.29
C CYS A 728 7.80 5.11 22.91
N ASN A 729 8.07 5.30 24.21
CA ASN A 729 7.85 6.59 24.86
C ASN A 729 8.83 7.66 24.40
N PHE A 730 10.08 7.31 24.11
CA PHE A 730 11.04 8.23 23.52
C PHE A 730 10.58 8.70 22.13
N GLY A 731 10.14 7.77 21.28
CA GLY A 731 9.55 8.11 19.98
C GLY A 731 8.33 9.04 20.08
N LEU A 732 7.40 8.73 21.02
CA LEU A 732 6.24 9.59 21.28
C LEU A 732 6.66 11.01 21.72
N ALA A 733 7.63 11.12 22.62
CA ALA A 733 8.13 12.42 23.09
C ALA A 733 8.77 13.24 21.94
N LEU A 734 9.52 12.58 21.05
CA LEU A 734 10.11 13.22 19.86
C LEU A 734 9.03 13.76 18.90
N ARG A 735 8.00 12.99 18.62
CA ARG A 735 6.89 13.39 17.75
C ARG A 735 6.11 14.56 18.36
N GLN A 736 5.86 14.52 19.68
CA GLN A 736 5.24 15.65 20.38
C GLN A 736 6.14 16.90 20.36
N PHE A 737 7.44 16.76 20.54
CA PHE A 737 8.40 17.84 20.41
C PHE A 737 8.34 18.51 19.02
N ARG A 738 8.27 17.70 17.95
CA ARG A 738 8.15 18.16 16.57
C ARG A 738 6.82 18.88 16.32
N ARG A 739 5.69 18.32 16.79
CA ARG A 739 4.36 18.94 16.66
C ARG A 739 4.28 20.32 17.31
N GLN A 740 4.99 20.55 18.40
CA GLN A 740 5.07 21.85 19.06
C GLN A 740 5.96 22.84 18.32
N ARG A 741 6.74 22.38 17.34
CA ARG A 741 7.74 23.17 16.61
C ARG A 741 7.64 22.97 15.10
N PRO A 742 6.50 23.27 14.45
CA PRO A 742 6.29 23.05 13.03
C PRO A 742 7.30 23.83 12.16
N TRP A 743 7.88 24.92 12.67
CA TRP A 743 8.92 25.72 12.01
C TRP A 743 10.22 24.92 11.76
N LEU A 744 10.46 23.80 12.48
CA LEU A 744 11.61 22.92 12.21
C LEU A 744 11.57 22.32 10.80
N ARG A 745 10.42 22.33 10.13
CA ARG A 745 10.33 21.88 8.72
C ARG A 745 11.16 22.74 7.78
N GLU A 746 11.33 24.03 8.05
CA GLU A 746 12.02 24.96 7.19
C GLU A 746 13.53 24.69 7.16
N ASN A 747 14.21 25.05 6.04
CA ASN A 747 15.65 24.95 5.90
C ASN A 747 16.38 25.84 6.93
N LEU A 748 17.63 25.50 7.20
CA LEU A 748 18.47 26.31 8.07
C LEU A 748 18.74 27.69 7.44
N THR A 749 18.60 28.74 8.23
CA THR A 749 18.80 30.11 7.79
C THR A 749 19.50 30.96 8.85
N GLY A 750 20.10 32.08 8.44
CA GLY A 750 20.58 33.13 9.33
C GLY A 750 21.59 32.69 10.38
N ARG A 751 21.15 32.58 11.65
CA ARG A 751 22.00 32.23 12.78
C ARG A 751 22.12 30.75 13.04
N ASP A 752 21.36 29.93 12.31
CA ASP A 752 21.37 28.48 12.47
C ASP A 752 22.76 27.92 12.17
N ARG A 753 23.12 26.87 12.91
CA ARG A 753 24.44 26.23 12.77
C ARG A 753 24.23 24.73 12.72
N PHE A 754 25.03 24.11 11.89
CA PHE A 754 25.10 22.66 11.78
C PHE A 754 26.50 22.24 11.41
N ASN A 755 27.09 21.31 12.15
CA ASN A 755 28.42 20.82 11.87
C ASN A 755 28.63 19.40 12.42
N ARG A 756 29.73 18.77 12.05
CA ARG A 756 30.25 17.51 12.59
C ARG A 756 31.67 17.74 13.15
N ILE A 757 32.13 16.83 13.99
CA ILE A 757 33.41 17.03 14.68
C ILE A 757 34.53 16.30 13.99
N SER A 758 34.35 15.12 13.47
CA SER A 758 35.45 14.20 13.16
C SER A 758 35.30 13.51 11.81
N ASP A 759 36.48 13.27 11.20
CA ASP A 759 36.62 12.59 9.91
C ASP A 759 36.96 11.09 10.05
N ASP A 760 37.19 10.60 11.27
CA ASP A 760 37.67 9.24 11.57
C ASP A 760 36.58 8.32 12.14
N GLU A 761 35.44 8.22 11.48
CA GLU A 761 34.27 7.39 11.83
C GLU A 761 33.60 7.77 13.17
N ARG A 762 34.05 8.84 13.82
CA ARG A 762 33.44 9.41 15.01
C ARG A 762 32.59 10.57 14.62
N THR A 763 31.33 10.33 14.35
CA THR A 763 30.44 11.38 13.85
C THR A 763 29.57 11.91 14.98
N ILE A 764 29.94 13.06 15.53
CA ILE A 764 29.07 13.83 16.41
C ILE A 764 28.50 14.98 15.60
N PHE A 765 27.19 14.97 15.43
CA PHE A 765 26.47 16.10 14.90
C PHE A 765 26.07 17.02 16.04
N TYR A 766 26.34 18.30 15.84
CA TYR A 766 25.83 19.34 16.72
C TYR A 766 25.31 20.48 15.89
N GLY A 767 24.28 21.10 16.39
CA GLY A 767 23.64 22.22 15.73
C GLY A 767 22.80 23.07 16.66
N TYR A 768 22.52 24.25 16.18
CA TYR A 768 21.65 25.23 16.80
C TYR A 768 20.67 25.73 15.79
N ARG A 769 19.38 25.79 16.16
CA ARG A 769 18.32 26.39 15.36
C ARG A 769 17.51 27.36 16.19
N SER A 770 17.06 28.43 15.55
CA SER A 770 16.17 29.44 16.11
C SER A 770 14.96 29.64 15.21
N GLN A 771 13.78 29.77 15.79
CA GLN A 771 12.54 30.01 15.04
C GLN A 771 12.68 31.27 14.18
N PRO A 772 12.54 31.20 12.84
CA PRO A 772 12.83 32.32 11.95
C PRO A 772 11.82 33.45 12.03
N HIS A 773 10.54 33.16 12.32
CA HIS A 773 9.43 34.09 12.35
C HIS A 773 8.61 33.92 13.63
N PRO A 774 9.15 34.33 14.82
CA PRO A 774 8.37 34.26 16.05
C PRO A 774 7.22 35.25 16.03
N PRO A 775 6.10 35.00 16.75
CA PRO A 775 5.07 35.99 16.98
C PRO A 775 5.67 37.27 17.56
N SER A 776 5.07 38.44 17.24
CA SER A 776 5.65 39.76 17.56
C SER A 776 5.98 39.96 19.04
N ASP A 777 5.26 39.26 19.94
CA ASP A 777 5.35 39.40 21.37
C ASP A 777 6.03 38.21 22.08
N ALA A 778 6.55 37.23 21.29
CA ALA A 778 7.18 36.04 21.83
C ALA A 778 8.68 35.98 21.50
N LEU A 779 9.46 35.45 22.43
CA LEU A 779 10.85 35.07 22.18
C LEU A 779 10.90 33.90 21.19
N PRO A 780 11.87 33.90 20.27
CA PRO A 780 12.03 32.76 19.35
C PRO A 780 12.27 31.47 20.14
N GLN A 781 11.63 30.38 19.68
CA GLN A 781 11.96 29.05 20.16
C GLN A 781 13.36 28.67 19.63
N GLU A 782 14.17 28.08 20.47
CA GLU A 782 15.53 27.69 20.14
C GLU A 782 15.75 26.20 20.47
N VAL A 783 16.58 25.53 19.69
CA VAL A 783 16.93 24.12 19.88
C VAL A 783 18.40 23.91 19.60
N VAL A 784 19.07 23.20 20.50
CA VAL A 784 20.42 22.67 20.31
C VAL A 784 20.32 21.14 20.21
N MET A 785 20.97 20.56 19.22
CA MET A 785 21.05 19.13 19.02
C MET A 785 22.50 18.64 19.15
N LEU A 786 22.65 17.49 19.79
CA LEU A 786 23.89 16.72 19.84
C LEU A 786 23.54 15.26 19.59
N ALA A 787 24.20 14.63 18.59
CA ALA A 787 23.91 13.24 18.21
C ALA A 787 25.19 12.52 17.79
N HIS A 788 25.47 11.38 18.40
CA HIS A 788 26.59 10.51 18.03
C HIS A 788 26.13 9.49 16.97
N MET A 789 26.59 9.63 15.75
CA MET A 789 26.12 8.92 14.56
C MET A 789 27.03 7.76 14.12
N GLY A 790 27.92 7.31 14.99
CA GLY A 790 28.79 6.15 14.75
C GLY A 790 30.22 6.33 15.25
N GLY A 791 30.85 5.24 15.60
CA GLY A 791 32.23 5.18 16.05
C GLY A 791 32.40 5.03 17.55
N ASP A 792 33.62 5.33 18.04
CA ASP A 792 33.98 5.18 19.46
C ASP A 792 33.32 6.26 20.33
N PRO A 793 33.12 5.99 21.64
CA PRO A 793 32.63 6.98 22.59
C PRO A 793 33.43 8.27 22.54
N MET A 794 32.74 9.41 22.60
CA MET A 794 33.37 10.72 22.54
C MET A 794 32.86 11.66 23.62
N THR A 795 33.77 12.40 24.27
CA THR A 795 33.43 13.48 25.20
C THR A 795 32.98 14.72 24.40
N VAL A 796 31.84 15.27 24.76
CA VAL A 796 31.24 16.45 24.15
C VAL A 796 31.19 17.61 25.11
N SER A 797 31.47 18.82 24.59
CA SER A 797 31.46 20.10 25.31
C SER A 797 30.55 21.09 24.56
N PRO A 798 29.23 21.08 24.76
CA PRO A 798 28.29 21.86 23.95
C PRO A 798 28.56 23.39 24.04
N GLY A 799 28.90 23.87 25.23
CA GLY A 799 29.20 25.28 25.44
C GLY A 799 30.36 25.77 24.56
N ASP A 800 31.43 25.00 24.49
CA ASP A 800 32.63 25.35 23.71
C ASP A 800 32.36 25.24 22.21
N TRP A 801 31.68 24.19 21.77
CA TRP A 801 31.47 23.94 20.35
C TRP A 801 30.49 24.90 19.69
N LEU A 802 29.43 25.26 20.41
CA LEU A 802 28.38 26.13 19.91
C LEU A 802 28.53 27.58 20.40
N GLN A 803 29.51 27.86 21.26
CA GLN A 803 29.74 29.18 21.89
C GLN A 803 28.48 29.68 22.61
N LEU A 804 27.84 28.80 23.38
CA LEU A 804 26.64 29.07 24.13
C LEU A 804 26.93 29.05 25.64
N ASP A 805 26.24 29.92 26.38
CA ASP A 805 26.18 29.83 27.82
C ASP A 805 25.30 28.64 28.24
N ILE A 806 25.93 27.46 28.41
CA ILE A 806 25.22 26.19 28.62
C ILE A 806 24.36 26.18 29.90
N ASP A 807 24.67 27.06 30.88
CA ASP A 807 23.87 27.20 32.12
C ASP A 807 22.45 27.75 31.84
N GLN A 808 22.22 28.34 30.70
CA GLN A 808 20.90 28.81 30.25
C GLN A 808 20.07 27.76 29.52
N TRP A 809 20.57 26.54 29.39
CA TRP A 809 19.93 25.45 28.64
C TRP A 809 19.57 24.28 29.53
N GLN A 810 18.54 23.56 29.19
CA GLN A 810 18.07 22.33 29.84
C GLN A 810 17.84 21.23 28.81
N VAL A 811 17.95 19.97 29.26
CA VAL A 811 17.65 18.81 28.44
C VAL A 811 16.14 18.75 28.20
N ALA A 812 15.74 18.85 26.94
CA ALA A 812 14.36 18.63 26.52
C ALA A 812 14.09 17.13 26.28
N LEU A 813 15.00 16.47 25.59
CA LEU A 813 14.95 15.04 25.30
C LEU A 813 16.36 14.46 25.28
N ALA A 814 16.51 13.22 25.71
CA ALA A 814 17.75 12.45 25.64
C ALA A 814 17.46 11.01 25.21
N SER A 815 18.39 10.40 24.49
CA SER A 815 18.32 8.99 24.11
C SER A 815 18.10 8.08 25.32
N PRO A 816 17.35 6.98 25.21
CA PRO A 816 17.22 5.98 26.26
C PRO A 816 18.60 5.55 26.79
N GLY A 817 18.72 5.45 28.11
CA GLY A 817 19.96 5.08 28.76
C GLY A 817 20.99 6.20 28.96
N LEU A 818 20.83 7.39 28.32
CA LEU A 818 21.71 8.54 28.61
C LEU A 818 21.22 9.27 29.86
N LYS A 819 22.00 9.19 30.94
CA LYS A 819 21.68 9.80 32.24
C LYS A 819 22.55 11.02 32.46
N LEU A 820 21.99 12.21 32.40
CA LEU A 820 22.61 13.48 32.71
C LEU A 820 21.98 14.04 34.00
N THR A 821 22.70 13.97 35.12
CA THR A 821 22.20 14.40 36.42
C THR A 821 22.88 15.71 36.86
N GLY A 822 22.07 16.79 36.99
CA GLY A 822 22.52 18.07 37.47
C GLY A 822 23.07 19.02 36.38
N LYS A 823 23.02 20.35 36.63
CA LYS A 823 23.40 21.38 35.66
C LYS A 823 24.84 21.26 35.17
N LYS A 824 25.79 20.86 36.01
CA LYS A 824 27.20 20.71 35.60
C LYS A 824 27.44 19.55 34.66
N ALA A 825 26.51 18.57 34.59
CA ALA A 825 26.63 17.42 33.68
C ALA A 825 26.52 17.82 32.19
N LEU A 826 25.98 19.00 31.87
CA LEU A 826 25.89 19.50 30.51
C LEU A 826 27.18 20.16 30.01
N HIS A 827 28.13 20.50 30.86
CA HIS A 827 29.38 21.14 30.44
C HIS A 827 30.31 20.15 29.71
N ASN A 828 30.39 18.91 30.23
CA ASN A 828 31.18 17.81 29.64
C ASN A 828 30.52 16.48 29.96
N PHE A 829 30.24 15.69 28.92
CA PHE A 829 29.69 14.32 29.07
C PHE A 829 30.08 13.44 27.87
N GLU A 830 29.99 12.15 28.07
CA GLU A 830 30.26 11.16 27.01
C GLU A 830 29.00 10.79 26.26
N LEU A 831 29.09 10.78 24.92
CA LEU A 831 28.12 10.15 24.02
C LEU A 831 28.73 8.89 23.39
N LYS A 832 27.94 7.82 23.36
CA LYS A 832 28.23 6.56 22.66
C LYS A 832 27.46 6.49 21.35
N ASP A 833 27.84 5.57 20.50
CA ASP A 833 27.15 5.32 19.23
C ASP A 833 25.63 5.19 19.44
N GLY A 834 24.88 5.94 18.66
CA GLY A 834 23.42 5.98 18.71
C GLY A 834 22.82 6.78 19.87
N GLN A 835 23.62 7.51 20.64
CA GLN A 835 23.15 8.41 21.69
C GLN A 835 23.12 9.87 21.25
N GLY A 836 22.24 10.64 21.84
CA GLY A 836 22.13 12.08 21.61
C GLY A 836 21.13 12.74 22.54
N LEU A 837 21.01 14.07 22.41
CA LEU A 837 20.07 14.87 23.17
C LEU A 837 19.66 16.16 22.44
N LEU A 838 18.51 16.68 22.83
CA LEU A 838 18.03 18.00 22.47
C LEU A 838 18.00 18.90 23.70
N LEU A 839 18.51 20.11 23.54
CA LEU A 839 18.45 21.16 24.54
C LEU A 839 17.54 22.28 24.09
N VAL A 840 16.85 22.89 25.04
CA VAL A 840 16.05 24.10 24.87
C VAL A 840 16.47 25.13 25.93
N PRO A 841 16.24 26.43 25.72
CA PRO A 841 16.48 27.43 26.76
C PRO A 841 15.73 27.10 28.04
N ASN A 842 16.32 27.40 29.17
CA ASN A 842 15.60 27.37 30.46
C ASN A 842 14.39 28.29 30.35
N ASP A 843 13.27 27.93 30.98
CA ASP A 843 12.14 28.82 31.12
C ASP A 843 12.67 30.10 31.78
N ARG A 844 12.73 31.17 31.04
CA ARG A 844 13.03 32.48 31.62
C ARG A 844 11.79 32.91 32.38
N PRO A 845 11.93 33.38 33.64
CA PRO A 845 10.80 33.78 34.45
C PRO A 845 9.95 34.88 33.88
#